data_ede6929efb3683bee47ffe5bb336ed46
#
_entry.id   ede6929efb3683bee47ffe5bb336ed46
#
_cell.length_a   1.000
_cell.length_b   1.000
_cell.length_c   1.000
_cell.angle_alpha   90.00
_cell.angle_beta   90.00
_cell.angle_gamma   90.00
#
_symmetry.space_group_name_H-M   'P 1'
#
loop_
_entity.id
_entity.type
_entity.pdbx_description
1 polymer ?
#
loop_
_entity_poly.entity_id
_entity_poly.type
_entity_poly.pdbx_seq_one_letter_code
_entity_poly.pdbx_strand_id
1 'polypeptide(L)'
;MTGPESATRQAPLDAAGQPAPARALFELHGITKVYGATTALREVSLTTRTGEVVGLIGANGAGKSTLTRVLSGVTRPEQGELSHLGRPVPFGSYTPAAASARGVRVVYQELSLCTNLQVCENFYVEQHATVTGALRWRQRMRRVAQQALDGVFPGHGIDPVARVGGLSIAQRQMIEIARAISMPGLQLLILDEPTSSLGATQTSQLMSALGRLAGSGVSILFISHRLREIVEVADRVVVMRNGAKVWEGPNQDLSEALLVERITGEAAAAAQRAPPAAPPTAGREEVFLRTRRLTTETLAGLDLDLRGGELVGVAGLEGSGQREFLQAVFFAKRRSGQVERGGRIAYVTGDRAKEGVFPLWPILDNMSLVEVTRSGLFRPLDLRRLAGKVADWFQRLAIKAPDAGTPMVALSGGNQQKVLVARALLADADVIVLDDPTKGVDVGTRRQMYALFHEAAAAGKLVLWYSTEDEELESCSRVLVFRYGRIVKELAGGEASKQRIIEASFAGEELLVRQEAVARRRRPQLALLVPLAAMLAVFAISAALQPGVLSGFGIDLLLASSLPLICSALSQMFVVGLSQIDLGVGAYMGLVSVLCATALHDHPLVGLLALAASVLAYAGMGALILVRSIPAVIVTMGMSFVWIGLGLTLQDSPGGEAPEWLVSAFSLPLPVPESVVLVVLLGVAAHAFCRSRYGTVLRGFGNNPVAVERSGWSPVRAVAVTYALASLFAMVGGMAITAASGASDINSTKSYTLLTVAGVVMGGSELLGGVISPWGSIVGAITLSLLSALIGFLRLDSSYVTAVQGLILLGILASRLLRKVEV
;
A
#
# COMPACT_ATOMS: atom_id res chain seq x y z
N MET A 1 19.68 27.59 -33.55
CA MET A 1 19.05 28.93 -33.66
C MET A 1 17.62 28.71 -34.03
N THR A 2 16.75 29.07 -33.18
CA THR A 2 15.31 29.34 -33.10
C THR A 2 14.78 28.68 -31.83
N GLY A 3 14.61 29.49 -30.77
CA GLY A 3 14.00 29.07 -29.51
C GLY A 3 12.51 28.77 -29.71
N PRO A 4 11.92 27.92 -28.86
CA PRO A 4 10.50 27.65 -28.90
C PRO A 4 9.73 28.92 -28.51
N GLU A 5 8.86 29.38 -29.42
CA GLU A 5 7.86 30.43 -29.17
C GLU A 5 7.04 30.04 -27.94
N SER A 6 7.02 30.95 -26.97
CA SER A 6 6.10 30.91 -25.84
C SER A 6 4.68 30.99 -26.38
N ALA A 7 3.95 29.89 -26.36
CA ALA A 7 2.53 29.86 -26.70
C ALA A 7 1.77 30.72 -25.70
N THR A 8 1.49 31.95 -26.09
CA THR A 8 0.65 32.91 -25.36
C THR A 8 -0.75 32.31 -25.22
N ARG A 9 -1.13 31.95 -24.01
CA ARG A 9 -2.46 31.42 -23.65
C ARG A 9 -3.49 32.51 -23.95
N GLN A 10 -4.38 32.28 -24.93
CA GLN A 10 -5.56 33.13 -25.13
C GLN A 10 -6.60 32.76 -24.05
N ALA A 11 -6.93 33.73 -23.21
CA ALA A 11 -8.04 33.63 -22.25
C ALA A 11 -9.37 33.41 -23.01
N PRO A 12 -10.33 32.65 -22.45
CA PRO A 12 -11.65 32.51 -23.04
C PRO A 12 -12.32 33.88 -23.14
N LEU A 13 -12.78 34.24 -24.35
CA LEU A 13 -13.44 35.51 -24.61
C LEU A 13 -14.93 35.40 -24.21
N ASP A 14 -15.46 36.44 -23.56
CA ASP A 14 -16.88 36.59 -23.32
C ASP A 14 -17.67 36.93 -24.63
N ALA A 15 -19.00 37.02 -24.56
CA ALA A 15 -19.85 37.37 -25.73
C ALA A 15 -19.54 38.74 -26.32
N ALA A 16 -18.71 39.58 -25.72
CA ALA A 16 -18.25 40.88 -26.16
C ALA A 16 -16.78 40.87 -26.64
N GLY A 17 -16.11 39.68 -26.72
CA GLY A 17 -14.71 39.55 -27.16
C GLY A 17 -13.68 40.06 -26.17
N GLN A 18 -14.03 40.26 -24.91
CA GLN A 18 -13.10 40.59 -23.80
C GLN A 18 -12.78 39.34 -22.98
N PRO A 19 -11.57 39.21 -22.38
CA PRO A 19 -11.27 38.09 -21.49
C PRO A 19 -12.29 38.11 -20.34
N ALA A 20 -13.12 37.06 -20.28
CA ALA A 20 -14.11 36.91 -19.23
C ALA A 20 -13.41 36.93 -17.86
N PRO A 21 -13.87 37.71 -16.86
CA PRO A 21 -13.24 37.71 -15.54
C PRO A 21 -13.27 36.30 -14.96
N ALA A 22 -12.11 35.74 -14.65
CA ALA A 22 -11.98 34.38 -14.15
C ALA A 22 -12.81 34.23 -12.85
N ARG A 23 -13.93 33.50 -12.93
CA ARG A 23 -14.88 33.32 -11.83
C ARG A 23 -14.26 32.51 -10.72
N ALA A 24 -14.45 32.93 -9.46
CA ALA A 24 -14.04 32.14 -8.31
C ALA A 24 -14.76 30.78 -8.31
N LEU A 25 -13.98 29.71 -8.24
CA LEU A 25 -14.47 28.32 -8.26
C LEU A 25 -14.61 27.76 -6.86
N PHE A 26 -13.50 27.71 -6.11
CA PHE A 26 -13.48 27.38 -4.69
C PHE A 26 -12.84 28.50 -3.88
N GLU A 27 -13.44 28.82 -2.76
CA GLU A 27 -12.94 29.83 -1.83
C GLU A 27 -12.89 29.23 -0.43
N LEU A 28 -11.72 29.26 0.17
CA LEU A 28 -11.46 28.91 1.55
C LEU A 28 -11.21 30.21 2.32
N HIS A 29 -11.91 30.41 3.42
CA HIS A 29 -11.75 31.58 4.28
C HIS A 29 -11.43 31.17 5.71
N GLY A 30 -10.31 31.67 6.25
CA GLY A 30 -9.91 31.52 7.65
C GLY A 30 -9.76 30.08 8.13
N ILE A 31 -9.27 29.17 7.29
CA ILE A 31 -9.17 27.75 7.61
C ILE A 31 -8.14 27.52 8.72
N THR A 32 -8.60 26.95 9.84
CA THR A 32 -7.74 26.55 10.96
C THR A 32 -7.86 25.06 11.20
N LYS A 33 -6.70 24.36 11.27
CA LYS A 33 -6.62 22.91 11.56
C LYS A 33 -5.59 22.61 12.61
N VAL A 34 -6.00 21.85 13.64
CA VAL A 34 -5.14 21.44 14.77
C VAL A 34 -5.04 19.93 14.84
N TYR A 35 -3.85 19.41 15.04
CA TYR A 35 -3.58 17.99 15.31
C TYR A 35 -2.84 17.88 16.66
N GLY A 36 -3.55 17.44 17.70
CA GLY A 36 -2.99 17.40 19.05
C GLY A 36 -2.47 18.79 19.48
N ALA A 37 -1.19 18.92 19.77
CA ALA A 37 -0.56 20.18 20.14
C ALA A 37 -0.07 21.03 18.93
N THR A 38 -0.23 20.53 17.69
CA THR A 38 0.32 21.19 16.48
C THR A 38 -0.78 21.85 15.67
N THR A 39 -0.71 23.17 15.49
CA THR A 39 -1.57 23.90 14.54
C THR A 39 -1.00 23.78 13.14
N ALA A 40 -1.63 22.94 12.31
CA ALA A 40 -1.20 22.66 10.94
C ALA A 40 -1.64 23.74 9.93
N LEU A 41 -2.79 24.39 10.17
CA LEU A 41 -3.26 25.56 9.40
C LEU A 41 -3.73 26.64 10.38
N ARG A 42 -3.36 27.90 10.11
CA ARG A 42 -3.71 29.10 10.90
C ARG A 42 -4.37 30.12 9.97
N GLU A 43 -5.68 30.24 10.05
CA GLU A 43 -6.47 31.23 9.31
C GLU A 43 -6.13 31.33 7.81
N VAL A 44 -5.90 30.18 7.16
CA VAL A 44 -5.50 30.13 5.75
C VAL A 44 -6.70 30.42 4.85
N SER A 45 -6.55 31.43 3.99
CA SER A 45 -7.52 31.74 2.93
C SER A 45 -6.91 31.52 1.55
N LEU A 46 -7.62 30.82 0.68
CA LEU A 46 -7.20 30.48 -0.68
C LEU A 46 -8.40 30.53 -1.62
N THR A 47 -8.26 31.22 -2.75
CA THR A 47 -9.26 31.21 -3.83
C THR A 47 -8.65 30.54 -5.07
N THR A 48 -9.39 29.65 -5.71
CA THR A 48 -9.07 29.13 -7.04
C THR A 48 -10.04 29.66 -8.06
N ARG A 49 -9.58 30.03 -9.26
CA ARG A 49 -10.42 30.56 -10.33
C ARG A 49 -10.48 29.59 -11.50
N THR A 50 -11.57 29.64 -12.27
CA THR A 50 -11.76 28.80 -13.44
C THR A 50 -10.62 28.99 -14.45
N GLY A 51 -9.96 27.90 -14.85
CA GLY A 51 -8.85 27.90 -15.82
C GLY A 51 -7.51 28.42 -15.29
N GLU A 52 -7.42 28.71 -13.98
CA GLU A 52 -6.20 29.23 -13.33
C GLU A 52 -5.33 28.07 -12.82
N VAL A 53 -4.02 28.18 -12.99
CA VAL A 53 -3.02 27.31 -12.35
C VAL A 53 -2.41 28.04 -11.17
N VAL A 54 -2.71 27.57 -9.96
CA VAL A 54 -2.17 28.11 -8.71
C VAL A 54 -1.00 27.23 -8.25
N GLY A 55 0.20 27.78 -8.20
CA GLY A 55 1.37 27.16 -7.59
C GLY A 55 1.33 27.31 -6.06
N LEU A 56 1.35 26.20 -5.32
CA LEU A 56 1.39 26.22 -3.85
C LEU A 56 2.76 25.71 -3.38
N ILE A 57 3.55 26.61 -2.79
CA ILE A 57 4.91 26.31 -2.32
C ILE A 57 5.07 26.58 -0.83
N GLY A 58 6.12 26.04 -0.27
CA GLY A 58 6.47 26.21 1.15
C GLY A 58 7.32 25.06 1.65
N ALA A 59 7.99 25.26 2.78
CA ALA A 59 8.79 24.22 3.42
C ALA A 59 7.95 22.99 3.81
N ASN A 60 8.63 21.86 4.07
CA ASN A 60 7.98 20.67 4.60
C ASN A 60 7.36 20.97 5.96
N GLY A 61 6.12 20.53 6.19
CA GLY A 61 5.35 20.90 7.38
C GLY A 61 4.70 22.29 7.35
N ALA A 62 4.79 23.04 6.23
CA ALA A 62 4.12 24.34 6.09
C ALA A 62 2.59 24.28 6.02
N GLY A 63 1.98 23.09 5.99
CA GLY A 63 0.53 22.91 5.96
C GLY A 63 -0.05 22.60 4.57
N LYS A 64 0.75 22.51 3.49
CA LYS A 64 0.31 22.27 2.11
C LYS A 64 -0.60 21.05 1.98
N SER A 65 -0.12 19.88 2.41
CA SER A 65 -0.90 18.62 2.32
C SER A 65 -2.11 18.61 3.28
N THR A 66 -2.11 19.41 4.34
CA THR A 66 -3.31 19.60 5.19
C THR A 66 -4.37 20.42 4.45
N LEU A 67 -3.96 21.46 3.74
CA LEU A 67 -4.86 22.28 2.92
C LEU A 67 -5.48 21.46 1.78
N THR A 68 -4.69 20.60 1.12
CA THR A 68 -5.23 19.69 0.09
C THR A 68 -6.23 18.68 0.66
N ARG A 69 -5.99 18.14 1.87
CA ARG A 69 -6.93 17.25 2.55
C ARG A 69 -8.23 17.95 2.94
N VAL A 70 -8.20 19.24 3.26
CA VAL A 70 -9.41 20.06 3.52
C VAL A 70 -10.19 20.26 2.22
N LEU A 71 -9.51 20.66 1.12
CA LEU A 71 -10.13 20.85 -0.21
C LEU A 71 -10.71 19.56 -0.78
N SER A 72 -10.09 18.41 -0.49
CA SER A 72 -10.57 17.09 -0.93
C SER A 72 -11.64 16.47 -0.02
N GLY A 73 -12.03 17.14 1.08
CA GLY A 73 -13.04 16.64 2.02
C GLY A 73 -12.56 15.48 2.91
N VAL A 74 -11.25 15.15 2.88
CA VAL A 74 -10.65 14.10 3.72
C VAL A 74 -10.53 14.56 5.18
N THR A 75 -10.26 15.85 5.39
CA THR A 75 -10.06 16.41 6.73
C THR A 75 -11.00 17.58 6.95
N ARG A 76 -11.73 17.54 8.07
CA ARG A 76 -12.55 18.66 8.52
C ARG A 76 -11.70 19.63 9.34
N PRO A 77 -11.70 20.94 9.01
CA PRO A 77 -11.06 21.96 9.84
C PRO A 77 -11.88 22.25 11.11
N GLU A 78 -11.25 22.85 12.12
CA GLU A 78 -11.90 23.32 13.34
C GLU A 78 -12.65 24.63 13.10
N GLN A 79 -12.08 25.53 12.23
CA GLN A 79 -12.65 26.83 11.91
C GLN A 79 -12.48 27.14 10.43
N GLY A 80 -13.29 28.07 9.94
CA GLY A 80 -13.26 28.58 8.59
C GLY A 80 -14.47 28.17 7.76
N GLU A 81 -14.53 28.72 6.55
CA GLU A 81 -15.63 28.54 5.62
C GLU A 81 -15.13 28.05 4.25
N LEU A 82 -15.96 27.28 3.57
CA LEU A 82 -15.75 26.83 2.21
C LEU A 82 -16.93 27.29 1.36
N SER A 83 -16.65 27.90 0.21
CA SER A 83 -17.66 28.14 -0.81
C SER A 83 -17.26 27.48 -2.15
N HIS A 84 -18.27 27.10 -2.94
CA HIS A 84 -18.12 26.57 -4.29
C HIS A 84 -19.04 27.35 -5.22
N LEU A 85 -18.47 28.02 -6.22
CA LEU A 85 -19.20 28.91 -7.15
C LEU A 85 -20.04 29.97 -6.42
N GLY A 86 -19.51 30.54 -5.30
CA GLY A 86 -20.18 31.54 -4.46
C GLY A 86 -21.26 30.97 -3.54
N ARG A 87 -21.47 29.66 -3.48
CA ARG A 87 -22.41 29.00 -2.55
C ARG A 87 -21.68 28.38 -1.37
N PRO A 88 -22.09 28.67 -0.13
CA PRO A 88 -21.45 28.09 1.05
C PRO A 88 -21.63 26.55 1.10
N VAL A 89 -20.58 25.86 1.47
CA VAL A 89 -20.55 24.39 1.60
C VAL A 89 -20.20 24.03 3.03
N PRO A 90 -21.15 23.49 3.82
CA PRO A 90 -20.91 23.12 5.22
C PRO A 90 -19.86 21.99 5.33
N PHE A 91 -18.80 22.18 6.11
CA PHE A 91 -17.80 21.14 6.35
C PHE A 91 -18.36 19.87 7.00
N GLY A 92 -19.50 19.96 7.70
CA GLY A 92 -20.17 18.78 8.30
C GLY A 92 -20.60 17.74 7.28
N SER A 93 -20.95 18.16 6.05
CA SER A 93 -21.37 17.31 4.95
C SER A 93 -20.33 17.19 3.81
N TYR A 94 -19.18 17.88 3.93
CA TYR A 94 -18.13 17.88 2.93
C TYR A 94 -17.20 16.69 3.11
N THR A 95 -17.53 15.61 2.42
CA THR A 95 -16.78 14.34 2.39
C THR A 95 -16.02 14.21 1.07
N PRO A 96 -15.08 13.24 0.92
CA PRO A 96 -14.42 12.97 -0.37
C PRO A 96 -15.40 12.72 -1.51
N ALA A 97 -16.51 12.01 -1.25
CA ALA A 97 -17.57 11.82 -2.24
C ALA A 97 -18.25 13.14 -2.63
N ALA A 98 -18.49 14.04 -1.67
CA ALA A 98 -19.08 15.36 -1.93
C ALA A 98 -18.12 16.28 -2.67
N ALA A 99 -16.82 16.24 -2.42
CA ALA A 99 -15.78 16.94 -3.15
C ALA A 99 -15.68 16.41 -4.60
N SER A 100 -15.66 15.08 -4.73
CA SER A 100 -15.65 14.39 -6.03
C SER A 100 -16.87 14.75 -6.89
N ALA A 101 -18.07 14.83 -6.30
CA ALA A 101 -19.29 15.24 -7.01
C ALA A 101 -19.25 16.71 -7.50
N ARG A 102 -18.41 17.56 -6.87
CA ARG A 102 -18.14 18.93 -7.29
C ARG A 102 -16.94 19.05 -8.24
N GLY A 103 -16.46 17.95 -8.79
CA GLY A 103 -15.36 17.94 -9.75
C GLY A 103 -13.97 18.15 -9.14
N VAL A 104 -13.77 17.97 -7.84
CA VAL A 104 -12.43 17.98 -7.21
C VAL A 104 -11.77 16.64 -7.38
N ARG A 105 -10.52 16.63 -7.86
CA ARG A 105 -9.66 15.44 -7.95
C ARG A 105 -8.29 15.75 -7.40
N VAL A 106 -7.68 14.73 -6.76
CA VAL A 106 -6.37 14.86 -6.13
C VAL A 106 -5.47 13.74 -6.57
N VAL A 107 -4.30 14.09 -7.06
CA VAL A 107 -3.15 13.19 -7.20
C VAL A 107 -2.30 13.40 -5.95
N TYR A 108 -2.26 12.41 -5.08
CA TYR A 108 -1.53 12.47 -3.82
C TYR A 108 -0.06 12.13 -4.01
N GLN A 109 0.80 12.62 -3.13
CA GLN A 109 2.22 12.27 -3.06
C GLN A 109 2.41 10.76 -2.87
N GLU A 110 1.59 10.13 -2.00
CA GLU A 110 1.50 8.68 -1.90
C GLU A 110 0.42 8.16 -2.85
N LEU A 111 0.80 7.28 -3.78
CA LEU A 111 -0.10 6.77 -4.82
C LEU A 111 -1.35 6.10 -4.24
N SER A 112 -2.51 6.55 -4.70
CA SER A 112 -3.82 6.01 -4.32
C SER A 112 -4.27 4.89 -5.28
N LEU A 113 -3.38 3.93 -5.57
CA LEU A 113 -3.64 2.80 -6.46
C LEU A 113 -3.74 1.49 -5.69
N CYS A 114 -4.59 0.59 -6.18
CA CYS A 114 -4.67 -0.79 -5.73
C CYS A 114 -3.72 -1.63 -6.60
N THR A 115 -2.57 -2.04 -6.05
CA THR A 115 -1.49 -2.70 -6.79
C THR A 115 -1.84 -4.11 -7.26
N ASN A 116 -2.77 -4.78 -6.58
CA ASN A 116 -3.30 -6.10 -6.95
C ASN A 116 -4.31 -6.08 -8.11
N LEU A 117 -4.84 -4.90 -8.45
CA LEU A 117 -5.81 -4.71 -9.53
C LEU A 117 -5.12 -4.39 -10.86
N GLN A 118 -5.84 -4.60 -11.96
CA GLN A 118 -5.43 -4.15 -13.29
C GLN A 118 -5.53 -2.62 -13.40
N VAL A 119 -4.81 -2.03 -14.36
CA VAL A 119 -4.89 -0.59 -14.64
C VAL A 119 -6.34 -0.18 -14.89
N CYS A 120 -7.07 -0.84 -15.78
CA CYS A 120 -8.48 -0.53 -16.07
C CYS A 120 -9.41 -0.73 -14.86
N GLU A 121 -9.10 -1.66 -13.95
CA GLU A 121 -9.87 -1.86 -12.71
C GLU A 121 -9.64 -0.70 -11.72
N ASN A 122 -8.43 -0.11 -11.66
CA ASN A 122 -8.16 1.10 -10.89
C ASN A 122 -8.94 2.31 -11.42
N PHE A 123 -9.08 2.45 -12.75
CA PHE A 123 -9.95 3.48 -13.34
C PHE A 123 -11.42 3.27 -12.96
N TYR A 124 -11.90 2.01 -12.92
CA TYR A 124 -13.26 1.72 -12.48
C TYR A 124 -13.51 2.09 -11.01
N VAL A 125 -12.58 1.79 -10.10
CA VAL A 125 -12.73 2.12 -8.67
C VAL A 125 -13.04 3.60 -8.49
N GLU A 126 -12.42 4.48 -9.25
CA GLU A 126 -12.64 5.93 -9.19
C GLU A 126 -13.88 6.39 -9.98
N GLN A 127 -14.09 5.82 -11.16
CA GLN A 127 -15.17 6.24 -12.08
C GLN A 127 -16.45 5.42 -11.95
N HIS A 128 -16.65 4.72 -10.85
CA HIS A 128 -17.76 3.77 -10.67
C HIS A 128 -19.16 4.39 -10.89
N ALA A 129 -19.35 5.65 -10.51
CA ALA A 129 -20.61 6.36 -10.68
C ALA A 129 -20.99 6.61 -12.16
N THR A 130 -20.01 6.65 -13.07
CA THR A 130 -20.23 6.93 -14.50
C THR A 130 -20.50 5.69 -15.33
N VAL A 131 -20.31 4.50 -14.76
CA VAL A 131 -20.45 3.22 -15.45
C VAL A 131 -21.85 2.67 -15.29
N THR A 132 -22.72 2.90 -16.26
CA THR A 132 -24.04 2.27 -16.37
C THR A 132 -23.94 0.90 -17.07
N GLY A 133 -24.69 -0.10 -16.61
CA GLY A 133 -24.72 -1.46 -17.20
C GLY A 133 -23.68 -2.44 -16.60
N ALA A 134 -24.13 -3.68 -16.30
CA ALA A 134 -23.28 -4.69 -15.65
C ALA A 134 -22.32 -5.41 -16.62
N LEU A 135 -22.74 -5.57 -17.88
CA LEU A 135 -22.01 -6.28 -18.91
C LEU A 135 -20.97 -5.37 -19.60
N ARG A 136 -19.77 -5.89 -19.87
CA ARG A 136 -18.69 -5.23 -20.63
C ARG A 136 -18.03 -4.00 -19.97
N TRP A 137 -18.25 -3.74 -18.67
CA TRP A 137 -17.65 -2.59 -17.99
C TRP A 137 -16.11 -2.58 -18.07
N ARG A 138 -15.46 -3.76 -18.02
CA ARG A 138 -14.00 -3.86 -18.17
C ARG A 138 -13.52 -3.42 -19.55
N GLN A 139 -14.24 -3.78 -20.63
CA GLN A 139 -13.88 -3.33 -21.99
C GLN A 139 -14.00 -1.80 -22.11
N ARG A 140 -15.04 -1.20 -21.50
CA ARG A 140 -15.21 0.24 -21.46
C ARG A 140 -14.06 0.90 -20.69
N MET A 141 -13.72 0.39 -19.50
CA MET A 141 -12.64 0.95 -18.69
C MET A 141 -11.27 0.77 -19.32
N ARG A 142 -11.04 -0.30 -20.09
CA ARG A 142 -9.81 -0.44 -20.88
C ARG A 142 -9.65 0.69 -21.90
N ARG A 143 -10.73 1.03 -22.61
CA ARG A 143 -10.71 2.14 -23.57
C ARG A 143 -10.48 3.48 -22.87
N VAL A 144 -11.16 3.73 -21.76
CA VAL A 144 -11.00 4.95 -20.97
C VAL A 144 -9.56 5.09 -20.48
N ALA A 145 -9.00 4.02 -19.90
CA ALA A 145 -7.62 4.02 -19.42
C ALA A 145 -6.61 4.26 -20.55
N GLN A 146 -6.78 3.59 -21.70
CA GLN A 146 -5.91 3.80 -22.85
C GLN A 146 -5.97 5.24 -23.35
N GLN A 147 -7.19 5.77 -23.57
CA GLN A 147 -7.39 7.15 -24.06
C GLN A 147 -6.82 8.19 -23.09
N ALA A 148 -7.01 7.98 -21.78
CA ALA A 148 -6.49 8.88 -20.75
C ALA A 148 -4.96 8.89 -20.74
N LEU A 149 -4.34 7.72 -20.80
CA LEU A 149 -2.90 7.58 -20.83
C LEU A 149 -2.29 8.16 -22.11
N ASP A 150 -2.85 7.85 -23.29
CA ASP A 150 -2.42 8.39 -24.58
C ASP A 150 -2.55 9.92 -24.63
N GLY A 151 -3.62 10.47 -24.02
CA GLY A 151 -3.87 11.90 -24.00
C GLY A 151 -2.91 12.73 -23.15
N VAL A 152 -2.36 12.13 -22.07
CA VAL A 152 -1.44 12.81 -21.17
C VAL A 152 0.01 12.41 -21.44
N PHE A 153 0.28 11.13 -21.69
CA PHE A 153 1.62 10.54 -21.85
C PHE A 153 1.74 9.73 -23.15
N PRO A 154 1.75 10.36 -24.31
CA PRO A 154 1.92 9.66 -25.59
C PRO A 154 3.16 8.75 -25.56
N GLY A 155 2.99 7.49 -26.00
CA GLY A 155 4.08 6.53 -26.01
C GLY A 155 4.41 5.88 -24.67
N HIS A 156 3.48 5.94 -23.71
CA HIS A 156 3.66 5.44 -22.33
C HIS A 156 3.95 3.92 -22.20
N GLY A 157 3.60 3.08 -23.16
CA GLY A 157 3.86 1.63 -23.17
C GLY A 157 3.14 0.83 -22.08
N ILE A 158 2.10 1.37 -21.44
CA ILE A 158 1.36 0.73 -20.36
C ILE A 158 0.14 -0.03 -20.94
N ASP A 159 0.07 -1.36 -20.71
CA ASP A 159 -1.11 -2.15 -21.06
C ASP A 159 -2.22 -1.97 -20.01
N PRO A 160 -3.45 -1.52 -20.39
CA PRO A 160 -4.58 -1.39 -19.47
C PRO A 160 -4.98 -2.68 -18.73
N VAL A 161 -4.54 -3.85 -19.20
CA VAL A 161 -4.82 -5.15 -18.56
C VAL A 161 -3.70 -5.57 -17.61
N ALA A 162 -2.55 -4.89 -17.64
CA ALA A 162 -1.45 -5.17 -16.74
C ALA A 162 -1.86 -4.94 -15.27
N ARG A 163 -1.33 -5.74 -14.33
CA ARG A 163 -1.47 -5.50 -12.90
C ARG A 163 -0.57 -4.34 -12.50
N VAL A 164 -1.12 -3.39 -11.75
CA VAL A 164 -0.39 -2.20 -11.30
C VAL A 164 0.84 -2.55 -10.46
N GLY A 165 0.78 -3.62 -9.65
CA GLY A 165 1.91 -4.07 -8.83
C GLY A 165 3.16 -4.48 -9.61
N GLY A 166 3.04 -4.87 -10.88
CA GLY A 166 4.16 -5.22 -11.76
C GLY A 166 4.77 -4.04 -12.53
N LEU A 167 4.22 -2.83 -12.37
CA LEU A 167 4.65 -1.63 -13.09
C LEU A 167 5.67 -0.85 -12.27
N SER A 168 6.55 -0.09 -12.94
CA SER A 168 7.48 0.83 -12.30
C SER A 168 6.76 1.95 -11.55
N ILE A 169 7.45 2.62 -10.62
CA ILE A 169 6.87 3.75 -9.87
C ILE A 169 6.46 4.88 -10.83
N ALA A 170 7.28 5.18 -11.84
CA ALA A 170 6.96 6.17 -12.87
C ALA A 170 5.68 5.81 -13.63
N GLN A 171 5.51 4.55 -14.04
CA GLN A 171 4.30 4.09 -14.72
C GLN A 171 3.06 4.16 -13.80
N ARG A 172 3.21 3.85 -12.52
CA ARG A 172 2.13 4.00 -11.53
C ARG A 172 1.75 5.47 -11.36
N GLN A 173 2.73 6.37 -11.32
CA GLN A 173 2.48 7.82 -11.26
C GLN A 173 1.72 8.31 -12.50
N MET A 174 2.11 7.87 -13.70
CA MET A 174 1.37 8.18 -14.94
C MET A 174 -0.08 7.70 -14.89
N ILE A 175 -0.33 6.50 -14.36
CA ILE A 175 -1.68 5.96 -14.18
C ILE A 175 -2.50 6.80 -13.21
N GLU A 176 -1.93 7.19 -12.06
CA GLU A 176 -2.60 8.02 -11.06
C GLU A 176 -3.04 9.37 -11.66
N ILE A 177 -2.13 10.03 -12.37
CA ILE A 177 -2.39 11.32 -13.02
C ILE A 177 -3.43 11.17 -14.13
N ALA A 178 -3.26 10.21 -15.05
CA ALA A 178 -4.18 9.99 -16.15
C ALA A 178 -5.60 9.65 -15.66
N ARG A 179 -5.68 8.86 -14.57
CA ARG A 179 -6.95 8.50 -13.92
C ARG A 179 -7.66 9.75 -13.38
N ALA A 180 -6.95 10.62 -12.66
CA ALA A 180 -7.53 11.84 -12.11
C ALA A 180 -8.02 12.81 -13.22
N ILE A 181 -7.23 12.98 -14.27
CA ILE A 181 -7.55 13.88 -15.41
C ILE A 181 -8.75 13.38 -16.23
N SER A 182 -8.90 12.05 -16.36
CA SER A 182 -9.97 11.44 -17.17
C SER A 182 -11.35 11.49 -16.55
N MET A 183 -11.50 12.06 -15.36
CA MET A 183 -12.79 12.11 -14.66
C MET A 183 -13.76 13.08 -15.32
N PRO A 184 -14.99 12.63 -15.63
CA PRO A 184 -16.02 13.52 -16.13
C PRO A 184 -16.38 14.62 -15.12
N GLY A 185 -16.56 15.84 -15.61
CA GLY A 185 -16.91 17.00 -14.77
C GLY A 185 -15.78 17.48 -13.87
N LEU A 186 -14.52 17.23 -14.24
CA LEU A 186 -13.34 17.78 -13.56
C LEU A 186 -13.38 19.30 -13.57
N GLN A 187 -13.35 19.92 -12.39
CA GLN A 187 -13.32 21.37 -12.19
C GLN A 187 -12.04 21.85 -11.51
N LEU A 188 -11.58 21.11 -10.50
CA LEU A 188 -10.36 21.39 -9.75
C LEU A 188 -9.48 20.15 -9.70
N LEU A 189 -8.29 20.24 -10.26
CA LEU A 189 -7.25 19.22 -10.18
C LEU A 189 -6.18 19.66 -9.18
N ILE A 190 -5.97 18.87 -8.13
CA ILE A 190 -4.92 19.09 -7.14
C ILE A 190 -3.81 18.06 -7.39
N LEU A 191 -2.59 18.54 -7.58
CA LEU A 191 -1.42 17.72 -7.87
C LEU A 191 -0.39 17.96 -6.76
N ASP A 192 -0.17 16.93 -5.90
CA ASP A 192 0.80 16.99 -4.81
C ASP A 192 2.07 16.23 -5.20
N GLU A 193 3.12 16.96 -5.58
CA GLU A 193 4.42 16.47 -6.07
C GLU A 193 4.32 15.45 -7.24
N PRO A 194 3.58 15.75 -8.32
CA PRO A 194 3.27 14.76 -9.35
C PRO A 194 4.48 14.31 -10.18
N THR A 195 5.57 15.07 -10.18
CA THR A 195 6.76 14.86 -11.02
C THR A 195 7.89 14.13 -10.31
N SER A 196 7.73 13.82 -9.00
CA SER A 196 8.79 13.24 -8.17
C SER A 196 9.38 11.93 -8.73
N SER A 197 8.56 11.13 -9.42
CA SER A 197 8.95 9.84 -10.01
C SER A 197 8.97 9.84 -11.55
N LEU A 198 8.71 10.98 -12.19
CA LEU A 198 8.65 11.10 -13.65
C LEU A 198 10.00 11.52 -14.23
N GLY A 199 10.38 10.95 -15.38
CA GLY A 199 11.52 11.42 -16.16
C GLY A 199 11.22 12.74 -16.89
N ALA A 200 12.24 13.35 -17.46
CA ALA A 200 12.15 14.66 -18.11
C ALA A 200 11.08 14.71 -19.22
N THR A 201 11.02 13.68 -20.07
CA THR A 201 10.03 13.58 -21.16
C THR A 201 8.60 13.53 -20.63
N GLN A 202 8.35 12.68 -19.62
CA GLN A 202 7.02 12.56 -19.01
C GLN A 202 6.62 13.82 -18.24
N THR A 203 7.56 14.49 -17.61
CA THR A 203 7.33 15.79 -16.95
C THR A 203 6.91 16.84 -17.97
N SER A 204 7.62 16.97 -19.09
CA SER A 204 7.24 17.90 -20.19
C SER A 204 5.85 17.57 -20.78
N GLN A 205 5.54 16.29 -20.99
CA GLN A 205 4.21 15.84 -21.43
C GLN A 205 3.12 16.23 -20.43
N LEU A 206 3.36 16.07 -19.14
CA LEU A 206 2.44 16.48 -18.08
C LEU A 206 2.24 17.99 -18.10
N MET A 207 3.30 18.82 -18.12
CA MET A 207 3.20 20.30 -18.17
C MET A 207 2.35 20.76 -19.37
N SER A 208 2.59 20.16 -20.54
CA SER A 208 1.80 20.43 -21.74
C SER A 208 0.31 20.02 -21.56
N ALA A 209 0.04 18.90 -20.91
CA ALA A 209 -1.33 18.46 -20.63
C ALA A 209 -2.04 19.39 -19.64
N LEU A 210 -1.34 19.86 -18.59
CA LEU A 210 -1.88 20.83 -17.63
C LEU A 210 -2.25 22.16 -18.31
N GLY A 211 -1.40 22.64 -19.24
CA GLY A 211 -1.69 23.82 -20.03
C GLY A 211 -2.98 23.68 -20.86
N ARG A 212 -3.20 22.54 -21.52
CA ARG A 212 -4.44 22.25 -22.25
C ARG A 212 -5.67 22.18 -21.35
N LEU A 213 -5.54 21.57 -20.16
CA LEU A 213 -6.62 21.45 -19.18
C LEU A 213 -7.02 22.83 -18.64
N ALA A 214 -6.06 23.67 -18.26
CA ALA A 214 -6.34 25.03 -17.81
C ALA A 214 -7.03 25.83 -18.93
N GLY A 215 -6.56 25.72 -20.18
CA GLY A 215 -7.22 26.32 -21.34
C GLY A 215 -8.65 25.84 -21.59
N SER A 216 -9.02 24.63 -21.13
CA SER A 216 -10.40 24.11 -21.18
C SER A 216 -11.28 24.54 -19.99
N GLY A 217 -10.75 25.35 -19.05
CA GLY A 217 -11.47 25.87 -17.89
C GLY A 217 -11.30 25.08 -16.61
N VAL A 218 -10.43 24.07 -16.56
CA VAL A 218 -10.12 23.32 -15.33
C VAL A 218 -9.15 24.13 -14.48
N SER A 219 -9.48 24.35 -13.21
CA SER A 219 -8.55 24.94 -12.23
C SER A 219 -7.54 23.91 -11.77
N ILE A 220 -6.30 24.33 -11.55
CA ILE A 220 -5.21 23.45 -11.13
C ILE A 220 -4.54 24.04 -9.90
N LEU A 221 -4.43 23.23 -8.82
CA LEU A 221 -3.58 23.53 -7.67
C LEU A 221 -2.33 22.64 -7.77
N PHE A 222 -1.21 23.23 -8.16
CA PHE A 222 0.04 22.52 -8.42
C PHE A 222 1.02 22.72 -7.25
N ILE A 223 1.37 21.62 -6.59
CA ILE A 223 2.29 21.61 -5.45
C ILE A 223 3.55 20.91 -5.87
N SER A 224 4.68 21.63 -5.82
CA SER A 224 6.00 21.08 -6.12
C SER A 224 7.03 21.75 -5.21
N HIS A 225 8.07 20.99 -4.84
CA HIS A 225 9.27 21.53 -4.23
C HIS A 225 10.30 21.98 -5.29
N ARG A 226 10.08 21.62 -6.56
CA ARG A 226 10.90 22.03 -7.72
C ARG A 226 10.39 23.39 -8.23
N LEU A 227 11.08 24.45 -7.83
CA LEU A 227 10.64 25.83 -8.11
C LEU A 227 10.53 26.14 -9.60
N ARG A 228 11.40 25.53 -10.44
CA ARG A 228 11.33 25.66 -11.92
C ARG A 228 9.98 25.24 -12.48
N GLU A 229 9.42 24.10 -11.99
CA GLU A 229 8.14 23.62 -12.45
C GLU A 229 7.01 24.60 -12.11
N ILE A 230 7.09 25.25 -10.94
CA ILE A 230 6.14 26.29 -10.51
C ILE A 230 6.23 27.52 -11.43
N VAL A 231 7.44 28.00 -11.70
CA VAL A 231 7.67 29.18 -12.58
C VAL A 231 7.21 28.87 -14.01
N GLU A 232 7.34 27.63 -14.48
CA GLU A 232 6.94 27.21 -15.83
C GLU A 232 5.42 27.12 -15.99
N VAL A 233 4.67 26.67 -14.98
CA VAL A 233 3.27 26.27 -15.18
C VAL A 233 2.24 27.17 -14.48
N ALA A 234 2.61 27.83 -13.36
CA ALA A 234 1.66 28.56 -12.56
C ALA A 234 1.34 29.96 -13.13
N ASP A 235 0.09 30.38 -13.03
CA ASP A 235 -0.32 31.75 -13.31
C ASP A 235 -0.14 32.64 -12.05
N ARG A 236 -0.36 32.07 -10.87
CA ARG A 236 -0.24 32.71 -9.57
C ARG A 236 0.43 31.74 -8.56
N VAL A 237 1.20 32.30 -7.66
CA VAL A 237 1.92 31.49 -6.64
C VAL A 237 1.49 31.92 -5.24
N VAL A 238 1.27 30.92 -4.40
CA VAL A 238 0.94 31.07 -2.97
C VAL A 238 2.04 30.42 -2.14
N VAL A 239 2.62 31.17 -1.19
CA VAL A 239 3.68 30.70 -0.30
C VAL A 239 3.13 30.46 1.09
N MET A 240 3.30 29.23 1.59
CA MET A 240 2.95 28.86 2.96
C MET A 240 4.19 28.68 3.82
N ARG A 241 4.11 29.11 5.10
CA ARG A 241 5.14 28.93 6.13
C ARG A 241 4.51 28.77 7.50
N ASN A 242 4.89 27.72 8.23
CA ASN A 242 4.41 27.41 9.59
C ASN A 242 2.87 27.40 9.74
N GLY A 243 2.18 26.86 8.75
CA GLY A 243 0.72 26.74 8.74
C GLY A 243 -0.03 28.01 8.33
N ALA A 244 0.65 29.09 7.93
CA ALA A 244 0.04 30.34 7.47
C ALA A 244 0.42 30.65 6.02
N LYS A 245 -0.45 31.36 5.31
CA LYS A 245 -0.15 31.99 4.02
C LYS A 245 0.67 33.25 4.27
N VAL A 246 1.93 33.28 3.78
CA VAL A 246 2.84 34.40 4.01
C VAL A 246 2.98 35.32 2.80
N TRP A 247 2.68 34.82 1.60
CA TRP A 247 2.73 35.62 0.38
C TRP A 247 1.82 35.02 -0.70
N GLU A 248 1.32 35.87 -1.56
CA GLU A 248 0.54 35.51 -2.75
C GLU A 248 0.73 36.56 -3.84
N GLY A 249 0.96 36.17 -5.07
CA GLY A 249 1.13 37.10 -6.19
C GLY A 249 1.18 36.42 -7.55
N PRO A 250 1.10 37.19 -8.65
CA PRO A 250 1.22 36.68 -10.02
C PRO A 250 2.63 36.14 -10.27
N ASN A 251 2.76 35.24 -11.25
CA ASN A 251 4.03 34.59 -11.59
C ASN A 251 4.88 35.40 -12.59
N GLN A 252 4.40 36.56 -13.08
CA GLN A 252 4.97 37.26 -14.24
C GLN A 252 6.44 37.69 -14.07
N ASP A 253 6.94 37.91 -12.82
CA ASP A 253 8.31 38.37 -12.53
C ASP A 253 9.00 37.52 -11.45
N LEU A 254 8.53 36.28 -11.23
CA LEU A 254 9.09 35.43 -10.20
C LEU A 254 10.30 34.64 -10.69
N SER A 255 11.46 34.86 -10.06
CA SER A 255 12.63 34.03 -10.20
C SER A 255 12.69 32.96 -9.09
N GLU A 256 13.38 31.85 -9.34
CA GLU A 256 13.63 30.82 -8.30
C GLU A 256 14.27 31.43 -7.05
N ALA A 257 15.20 32.38 -7.20
CA ALA A 257 15.86 33.05 -6.09
C ALA A 257 14.89 33.81 -5.20
N LEU A 258 13.93 34.54 -5.80
CA LEU A 258 12.91 35.28 -5.07
C LEU A 258 11.94 34.33 -4.36
N LEU A 259 11.57 33.19 -4.97
CA LEU A 259 10.74 32.18 -4.33
C LEU A 259 11.44 31.56 -3.11
N VAL A 260 12.74 31.27 -3.24
CA VAL A 260 13.54 30.79 -2.09
C VAL A 260 13.53 31.80 -0.94
N GLU A 261 13.72 33.07 -1.21
CA GLU A 261 13.67 34.15 -0.22
C GLU A 261 12.31 34.19 0.48
N ARG A 262 11.20 34.11 -0.27
CA ARG A 262 9.83 34.11 0.28
C ARG A 262 9.53 32.89 1.15
N ILE A 263 10.07 31.72 0.80
CA ILE A 263 9.92 30.48 1.58
C ILE A 263 10.72 30.54 2.87
N THR A 264 11.98 30.96 2.79
CA THR A 264 12.92 30.91 3.92
C THR A 264 12.87 32.14 4.83
N GLY A 265 12.56 33.31 4.27
CA GLY A 265 12.67 34.63 4.93
C GLY A 265 14.08 35.22 4.83
N GLU A 266 14.20 36.53 4.96
CA GLU A 266 15.43 37.31 4.68
C GLU A 266 16.67 36.84 5.46
N ALA A 267 16.52 36.44 6.73
CA ALA A 267 17.63 35.99 7.58
C ALA A 267 18.26 34.67 7.11
N ALA A 268 17.49 33.80 6.48
CA ALA A 268 17.96 32.50 5.97
C ALA A 268 18.59 32.60 4.55
N ALA A 269 18.17 33.59 3.76
CA ALA A 269 18.72 33.85 2.43
C ALA A 269 20.19 34.35 2.51
N ALA A 270 20.56 35.11 3.55
CA ALA A 270 21.94 35.52 3.79
C ALA A 270 22.85 34.34 4.16
N ALA A 271 22.33 33.33 4.88
CA ALA A 271 23.06 32.10 5.22
C ALA A 271 23.25 31.14 4.00
N GLN A 272 22.49 31.34 2.93
CA GLN A 272 22.58 30.51 1.71
C GLN A 272 23.81 30.81 0.84
N ARG A 273 24.53 31.90 1.10
CA ARG A 273 25.70 32.33 0.30
C ARG A 273 27.04 31.77 0.79
N ALA A 274 27.04 30.95 1.87
CA ALA A 274 28.26 30.27 2.29
C ALA A 274 28.60 29.09 1.35
N PRO A 275 29.84 28.98 0.83
CA PRO A 275 30.22 27.87 -0.02
C PRO A 275 30.12 26.54 0.73
N PRO A 276 29.83 25.41 0.04
CA PRO A 276 29.87 24.09 0.65
C PRO A 276 31.27 23.83 1.21
N ALA A 277 31.35 23.16 2.36
CA ALA A 277 32.63 22.75 2.93
C ALA A 277 33.40 21.91 1.93
N ALA A 278 34.72 22.16 1.78
CA ALA A 278 35.55 21.41 0.88
C ALA A 278 35.46 19.91 1.16
N PRO A 279 35.48 19.05 0.11
CA PRO A 279 35.42 17.60 0.30
C PRO A 279 36.58 17.14 1.20
N PRO A 280 36.34 16.17 2.11
CA PRO A 280 37.37 15.65 2.98
C PRO A 280 38.51 15.07 2.13
N THR A 281 39.73 15.60 2.29
CA THR A 281 40.94 15.14 1.63
C THR A 281 41.50 13.92 2.33
N ALA A 282 41.81 12.88 1.58
CA ALA A 282 42.57 11.69 1.91
C ALA A 282 41.98 10.81 3.04
N GLY A 283 41.27 9.73 2.61
CA GLY A 283 40.86 8.63 3.47
C GLY A 283 42.09 7.89 4.09
N ARG A 284 41.84 7.24 5.22
CA ARG A 284 42.80 6.25 5.76
C ARG A 284 43.02 5.14 4.74
N GLU A 285 44.22 4.55 4.74
CA GLU A 285 44.55 3.42 3.83
C GLU A 285 43.74 2.15 4.09
N GLU A 286 43.01 2.09 5.18
CA GLU A 286 42.24 0.91 5.62
C GLU A 286 40.90 0.77 4.87
N VAL A 287 40.73 -0.37 4.19
CA VAL A 287 39.48 -0.72 3.48
C VAL A 287 38.45 -1.19 4.50
N PHE A 288 37.36 -0.44 4.65
CA PHE A 288 36.25 -0.77 5.57
C PHE A 288 35.16 -1.61 4.92
N LEU A 289 35.03 -1.54 3.60
CA LEU A 289 34.06 -2.34 2.86
C LEU A 289 34.68 -2.84 1.57
N ARG A 290 34.61 -4.14 1.36
CA ARG A 290 35.02 -4.81 0.12
C ARG A 290 33.90 -5.67 -0.42
N THR A 291 33.54 -5.51 -1.67
CA THR A 291 32.63 -6.42 -2.37
C THR A 291 33.37 -7.16 -3.48
N ARG A 292 33.07 -8.45 -3.63
CA ARG A 292 33.64 -9.31 -4.68
C ARG A 292 32.52 -10.05 -5.36
N ARG A 293 32.26 -9.70 -6.65
CA ARG A 293 31.18 -10.21 -7.50
C ARG A 293 29.83 -10.23 -6.76
N LEU A 294 29.54 -9.14 -6.03
CA LEU A 294 28.27 -9.04 -5.31
C LEU A 294 27.12 -9.11 -6.29
N THR A 295 26.38 -10.21 -6.23
CA THR A 295 25.25 -10.52 -7.10
C THR A 295 24.01 -10.74 -6.24
N THR A 296 22.93 -10.08 -6.59
CA THR A 296 21.58 -10.28 -6.02
C THR A 296 20.59 -10.39 -7.20
N GLU A 297 19.30 -10.44 -6.94
CA GLU A 297 18.31 -10.40 -8.04
C GLU A 297 18.44 -9.14 -8.92
N THR A 298 18.89 -8.03 -8.36
CA THR A 298 19.01 -6.73 -9.04
C THR A 298 20.45 -6.31 -9.29
N LEU A 299 21.43 -6.83 -8.55
CA LEU A 299 22.85 -6.49 -8.67
C LEU A 299 23.58 -7.53 -9.51
N ALA A 300 24.42 -7.07 -10.44
CA ALA A 300 25.07 -7.89 -11.44
C ALA A 300 26.61 -7.88 -11.29
N GLY A 301 27.13 -8.50 -10.21
CA GLY A 301 28.57 -8.75 -10.03
C GLY A 301 29.38 -7.49 -9.70
N LEU A 302 29.08 -6.82 -8.57
CA LEU A 302 29.78 -5.60 -8.14
C LEU A 302 31.08 -5.93 -7.42
N ASP A 303 32.19 -5.36 -7.91
CA ASP A 303 33.52 -5.35 -7.29
C ASP A 303 33.82 -3.93 -6.84
N LEU A 304 34.04 -3.72 -5.53
CA LEU A 304 34.22 -2.38 -4.97
C LEU A 304 35.06 -2.44 -3.69
N ASP A 305 35.99 -1.50 -3.53
CA ASP A 305 36.74 -1.28 -2.30
C ASP A 305 36.48 0.15 -1.82
N LEU A 306 35.94 0.30 -0.59
CA LEU A 306 35.65 1.58 0.05
C LEU A 306 36.43 1.71 1.35
N ARG A 307 36.97 2.91 1.59
CA ARG A 307 37.92 3.18 2.67
C ARG A 307 37.31 4.02 3.79
N GLY A 308 37.91 3.94 4.96
CA GLY A 308 37.58 4.83 6.09
C GLY A 308 37.90 6.29 5.75
N GLY A 309 37.04 7.21 6.18
CA GLY A 309 37.17 8.63 5.87
C GLY A 309 36.53 9.06 4.55
N GLU A 310 35.98 8.13 3.73
CA GLU A 310 35.26 8.47 2.51
C GLU A 310 33.77 8.81 2.81
N LEU A 311 33.30 9.88 2.15
CA LEU A 311 31.88 10.17 2.00
C LEU A 311 31.47 9.79 0.58
N VAL A 312 30.89 8.61 0.42
CA VAL A 312 30.56 8.02 -0.87
C VAL A 312 29.10 8.21 -1.22
N GLY A 313 28.84 8.96 -2.28
CA GLY A 313 27.51 9.12 -2.86
C GLY A 313 27.12 7.91 -3.69
N VAL A 314 25.86 7.50 -3.60
CA VAL A 314 25.26 6.44 -4.41
C VAL A 314 24.14 7.05 -5.23
N ALA A 315 24.30 7.16 -6.55
CA ALA A 315 23.43 7.83 -7.49
C ALA A 315 22.86 6.87 -8.54
N GLY A 316 21.92 7.34 -9.35
CA GLY A 316 21.35 6.63 -10.51
C GLY A 316 19.84 6.62 -10.50
N LEU A 317 19.22 6.16 -11.60
CA LEU A 317 17.76 6.09 -11.72
C LEU A 317 17.17 5.15 -10.66
N GLU A 318 16.05 5.52 -10.10
CA GLU A 318 15.37 4.70 -9.08
C GLU A 318 15.12 3.27 -9.58
N GLY A 319 15.45 2.28 -8.76
CA GLY A 319 15.36 0.85 -9.13
C GLY A 319 16.59 0.32 -9.88
N SER A 320 17.69 1.09 -9.99
CA SER A 320 18.92 0.63 -10.61
C SER A 320 19.83 -0.21 -9.70
N GLY A 321 19.37 -0.56 -8.47
CA GLY A 321 20.12 -1.42 -7.56
C GLY A 321 20.76 -0.70 -6.38
N GLN A 322 20.58 0.63 -6.23
CA GLN A 322 21.20 1.43 -5.17
C GLN A 322 20.80 0.96 -3.76
N ARG A 323 19.47 0.85 -3.50
CA ARG A 323 18.95 0.43 -2.20
C ARG A 323 19.32 -1.01 -1.91
N GLU A 324 19.24 -1.87 -2.90
CA GLU A 324 19.65 -3.28 -2.80
C GLU A 324 21.13 -3.41 -2.44
N PHE A 325 21.98 -2.54 -2.99
CA PHE A 325 23.39 -2.46 -2.60
C PHE A 325 23.55 -2.05 -1.14
N LEU A 326 22.88 -1.00 -0.68
CA LEU A 326 22.93 -0.55 0.71
C LEU A 326 22.41 -1.63 1.68
N GLN A 327 21.34 -2.31 1.32
CA GLN A 327 20.77 -3.41 2.12
C GLN A 327 21.70 -4.63 2.12
N ALA A 328 22.26 -5.01 0.98
CA ALA A 328 23.21 -6.11 0.89
C ALA A 328 24.43 -5.85 1.77
N VAL A 329 24.94 -4.62 1.81
CA VAL A 329 26.05 -4.22 2.70
C VAL A 329 25.64 -4.29 4.18
N PHE A 330 24.43 -3.82 4.52
CA PHE A 330 23.95 -3.79 5.90
C PHE A 330 23.69 -5.19 6.45
N PHE A 331 23.00 -6.06 5.72
CA PHE A 331 22.62 -7.39 6.16
C PHE A 331 23.75 -8.43 6.02
N ALA A 332 24.83 -8.12 5.31
CA ALA A 332 25.97 -9.01 5.20
C ALA A 332 26.56 -9.35 6.57
N LYS A 333 26.81 -10.64 6.83
CA LYS A 333 27.63 -11.07 7.97
C LYS A 333 29.07 -10.55 7.74
N ARG A 334 29.83 -10.32 8.82
CA ARG A 334 31.17 -9.73 8.77
C ARG A 334 32.12 -10.36 7.72
N ARG A 335 31.88 -11.61 7.33
CA ARG A 335 32.54 -12.34 6.24
C ARG A 335 31.48 -13.21 5.54
N SER A 336 30.69 -12.62 4.67
CA SER A 336 29.91 -13.39 3.69
C SER A 336 30.73 -13.37 2.39
N GLY A 337 30.94 -14.50 1.71
CA GLY A 337 31.88 -14.64 0.60
C GLY A 337 31.85 -13.57 -0.51
N GLN A 338 30.82 -12.73 -0.56
CA GLN A 338 30.68 -11.62 -1.51
C GLN A 338 30.86 -10.22 -0.89
N VAL A 339 30.71 -10.08 0.44
CA VAL A 339 30.87 -8.82 1.16
C VAL A 339 31.74 -9.01 2.37
N GLU A 340 32.89 -8.34 2.42
CA GLU A 340 33.74 -8.22 3.58
C GLU A 340 33.62 -6.82 4.15
N ARG A 341 33.29 -6.68 5.42
CA ARG A 341 33.24 -5.38 6.10
C ARG A 341 34.03 -5.37 7.37
N GLY A 342 34.78 -4.31 7.58
CA GLY A 342 35.43 -3.97 8.84
C GLY A 342 34.47 -3.27 9.79
N GLY A 343 34.65 -3.51 11.09
CA GLY A 343 33.98 -2.71 12.10
C GLY A 343 32.44 -2.88 12.24
N ARG A 344 31.84 -1.88 12.86
CA ARG A 344 30.41 -1.79 13.19
C ARG A 344 29.68 -0.99 12.12
N ILE A 345 28.42 -1.38 11.83
CA ILE A 345 27.58 -0.71 10.85
C ILE A 345 26.32 -0.13 11.48
N ALA A 346 25.91 1.04 11.02
CA ALA A 346 24.62 1.66 11.31
C ALA A 346 23.88 1.97 10.01
N TYR A 347 22.56 1.89 10.03
CA TYR A 347 21.70 2.12 8.86
C TYR A 347 20.58 3.09 9.20
N VAL A 348 20.41 4.09 8.34
CA VAL A 348 19.28 5.02 8.33
C VAL A 348 18.42 4.65 7.13
N THR A 349 17.20 4.19 7.37
CA THR A 349 16.28 3.74 6.33
C THR A 349 15.55 4.88 5.63
N GLY A 350 15.28 4.72 4.34
CA GLY A 350 14.46 5.64 3.55
C GLY A 350 12.96 5.55 3.84
N ASP A 351 12.45 4.40 4.33
CA ASP A 351 11.06 4.25 4.78
C ASP A 351 10.96 4.38 6.32
N ARG A 352 11.03 5.63 6.76
CA ARG A 352 10.94 5.99 8.18
C ARG A 352 9.75 5.38 8.90
N ALA A 353 8.57 5.41 8.27
CA ALA A 353 7.31 5.06 8.92
C ALA A 353 7.18 3.55 9.17
N LYS A 354 7.69 2.72 8.25
CA LYS A 354 7.59 1.25 8.35
C LYS A 354 8.77 0.60 9.04
N GLU A 355 9.97 1.13 8.80
CA GLU A 355 11.22 0.46 9.19
C GLU A 355 12.06 1.28 10.17
N GLY A 356 11.81 2.60 10.23
CA GLY A 356 12.71 3.51 10.94
C GLY A 356 12.37 3.70 12.41
N VAL A 357 11.12 3.98 12.76
CA VAL A 357 10.72 4.41 14.09
C VAL A 357 9.77 3.45 14.78
N PHE A 358 9.82 3.44 16.11
CA PHE A 358 8.81 2.85 16.99
C PHE A 358 7.87 3.98 17.43
N PRO A 359 6.68 4.13 16.81
CA PRO A 359 5.86 5.35 16.94
C PRO A 359 5.42 5.66 18.38
N LEU A 360 5.10 4.63 19.14
CA LEU A 360 4.61 4.76 20.52
C LEU A 360 5.72 4.86 21.57
N TRP A 361 6.99 4.61 21.16
CA TRP A 361 8.12 4.68 22.09
C TRP A 361 8.63 6.12 22.23
N PRO A 362 9.20 6.47 23.40
CA PRO A 362 9.88 7.72 23.63
C PRO A 362 11.03 7.97 22.64
N ILE A 363 11.38 9.24 22.44
CA ILE A 363 12.56 9.64 21.66
C ILE A 363 13.82 8.98 22.23
N LEU A 364 13.96 8.98 23.55
CA LEU A 364 15.07 8.36 24.28
C LEU A 364 15.28 6.91 23.85
N ASP A 365 14.21 6.11 23.86
CA ASP A 365 14.27 4.69 23.54
C ASP A 365 14.56 4.45 22.06
N ASN A 366 13.96 5.26 21.18
CA ASN A 366 14.23 5.21 19.74
C ASN A 366 15.70 5.57 19.42
N MET A 367 16.30 6.56 20.07
CA MET A 367 17.69 6.95 19.85
C MET A 367 18.68 5.95 20.42
N SER A 368 18.40 5.39 21.59
CA SER A 368 19.31 4.49 22.33
C SER A 368 19.25 3.04 21.86
N LEU A 369 18.30 2.66 21.01
CA LEU A 369 17.99 1.28 20.60
C LEU A 369 19.24 0.47 20.22
N VAL A 370 20.16 1.06 19.43
CA VAL A 370 21.36 0.35 18.95
C VAL A 370 22.35 0.10 20.09
N GLU A 371 22.47 1.01 21.05
CA GLU A 371 23.31 0.81 22.24
C GLU A 371 22.71 -0.26 23.19
N VAL A 372 21.40 -0.22 23.36
CA VAL A 372 20.66 -1.22 24.16
C VAL A 372 20.85 -2.64 23.58
N THR A 373 20.66 -2.80 22.29
CA THR A 373 20.82 -4.13 21.63
C THR A 373 22.24 -4.65 21.67
N ARG A 374 23.25 -3.80 21.87
CA ARG A 374 24.68 -4.17 21.97
C ARG A 374 25.13 -4.51 23.39
N SER A 375 24.42 -4.05 24.41
CA SER A 375 24.84 -4.23 25.81
C SER A 375 24.78 -5.67 26.31
N GLY A 376 24.18 -6.60 25.54
CA GLY A 376 24.02 -8.01 25.91
C GLY A 376 22.88 -8.25 26.92
N LEU A 377 22.25 -9.44 26.84
CA LEU A 377 20.98 -9.76 27.52
C LEU A 377 21.06 -9.65 29.07
N PHE A 378 22.23 -9.76 29.65
CA PHE A 378 22.43 -9.83 31.11
C PHE A 378 23.26 -8.66 31.66
N ARG A 379 23.65 -7.67 30.85
CA ARG A 379 24.35 -6.49 31.35
C ARG A 379 23.37 -5.41 31.79
N PRO A 380 23.48 -4.91 33.02
CA PRO A 380 22.65 -3.76 33.44
C PRO A 380 22.98 -2.53 32.56
N LEU A 381 21.93 -1.89 32.06
CA LEU A 381 22.04 -0.66 31.31
C LEU A 381 22.27 0.53 32.25
N ASP A 382 23.29 1.31 31.98
CA ASP A 382 23.46 2.61 32.63
C ASP A 382 22.54 3.65 31.97
N LEU A 383 21.30 3.71 32.44
CA LEU A 383 20.27 4.60 31.92
C LEU A 383 20.65 6.08 32.04
N ARG A 384 21.47 6.47 33.08
CA ARG A 384 21.88 7.88 33.25
C ARG A 384 22.88 8.27 32.17
N ARG A 385 23.86 7.42 31.88
CA ARG A 385 24.84 7.64 30.81
C ARG A 385 24.17 7.70 29.44
N LEU A 386 23.20 6.82 29.24
CA LEU A 386 22.43 6.77 28.00
C LEU A 386 21.61 8.04 27.79
N ALA A 387 20.89 8.48 28.82
CA ALA A 387 20.12 9.72 28.80
C ALA A 387 21.00 10.95 28.55
N GLY A 388 22.21 11.00 29.12
CA GLY A 388 23.18 12.08 28.86
C GLY A 388 23.58 12.12 27.37
N LYS A 389 23.98 11.01 26.78
CA LYS A 389 24.32 10.93 25.35
C LYS A 389 23.16 11.34 24.45
N VAL A 390 21.93 10.91 24.77
CA VAL A 390 20.73 11.30 24.02
C VAL A 390 20.45 12.78 24.15
N ALA A 391 20.62 13.37 25.34
CA ALA A 391 20.42 14.80 25.58
C ALA A 391 21.39 15.66 24.73
N ASP A 392 22.65 15.25 24.60
CA ASP A 392 23.64 15.94 23.76
C ASP A 392 23.19 15.97 22.28
N TRP A 393 22.78 14.81 21.73
CA TRP A 393 22.29 14.73 20.35
C TRP A 393 20.96 15.44 20.16
N PHE A 394 20.08 15.43 21.16
CA PHE A 394 18.79 16.12 21.14
C PHE A 394 19.00 17.64 20.98
N GLN A 395 19.98 18.19 21.68
CA GLN A 395 20.36 19.61 21.56
C GLN A 395 21.10 19.89 20.24
N ARG A 396 22.08 19.06 19.87
CA ARG A 396 22.89 19.23 18.65
C ARG A 396 22.05 19.30 17.37
N LEU A 397 21.00 18.47 17.28
CA LEU A 397 20.08 18.44 16.15
C LEU A 397 18.87 19.38 16.32
N ALA A 398 18.80 20.12 17.43
CA ALA A 398 17.68 21.00 17.75
C ALA A 398 16.32 20.29 17.50
N ILE A 399 16.13 19.12 18.12
CA ILE A 399 14.90 18.33 17.97
C ILE A 399 13.77 19.08 18.69
N LYS A 400 12.71 19.43 17.95
CA LYS A 400 11.57 20.18 18.49
C LYS A 400 10.59 19.23 19.19
N ALA A 401 10.82 19.00 20.49
CA ALA A 401 9.95 18.27 21.40
C ALA A 401 10.08 18.85 22.81
N PRO A 402 9.09 18.69 23.71
CA PRO A 402 9.19 19.13 25.10
C PRO A 402 10.36 18.48 25.85
N ASP A 403 10.54 17.18 25.68
CA ASP A 403 11.61 16.38 26.28
C ASP A 403 11.86 15.09 25.50
N ALA A 404 12.87 14.31 25.90
CA ALA A 404 13.21 13.03 25.30
C ALA A 404 12.23 11.89 25.69
N GLY A 405 11.32 12.10 26.61
CA GLY A 405 10.23 11.18 26.96
C GLY A 405 9.03 11.27 26.01
N THR A 406 9.01 12.28 25.14
CA THR A 406 7.94 12.48 24.16
C THR A 406 7.86 11.30 23.17
N PRO A 407 6.67 10.69 22.94
CA PRO A 407 6.50 9.62 21.95
C PRO A 407 6.80 10.10 20.52
N MET A 408 7.41 9.23 19.71
CA MET A 408 7.80 9.55 18.32
C MET A 408 6.63 9.99 17.44
N VAL A 409 5.43 9.47 17.67
CA VAL A 409 4.22 9.83 16.92
C VAL A 409 3.84 11.31 17.06
N ALA A 410 4.24 11.98 18.16
CA ALA A 410 3.99 13.38 18.39
C ALA A 410 4.93 14.31 17.59
N LEU A 411 6.01 13.80 17.01
CA LEU A 411 6.98 14.55 16.23
C LEU A 411 6.55 14.75 14.78
N SER A 412 6.91 15.93 14.22
CA SER A 412 6.86 16.12 12.77
C SER A 412 7.84 15.18 12.05
N GLY A 413 7.57 14.88 10.77
CA GLY A 413 8.42 13.99 9.97
C GLY A 413 9.90 14.41 9.96
N GLY A 414 10.20 15.70 9.84
CA GLY A 414 11.58 16.19 9.90
C GLY A 414 12.25 15.94 11.26
N ASN A 415 11.54 16.09 12.39
CA ASN A 415 12.09 15.78 13.71
C ASN A 415 12.26 14.27 13.93
N GLN A 416 11.36 13.43 13.39
CA GLN A 416 11.55 11.99 13.40
C GLN A 416 12.83 11.58 12.63
N GLN A 417 13.10 12.23 11.49
CA GLN A 417 14.30 11.98 10.70
C GLN A 417 15.58 12.37 11.45
N LYS A 418 15.55 13.49 12.17
CA LYS A 418 16.66 13.90 13.06
C LYS A 418 16.95 12.84 14.12
N VAL A 419 15.93 12.24 14.72
CA VAL A 419 16.08 11.13 15.68
C VAL A 419 16.74 9.91 15.05
N LEU A 420 16.36 9.53 13.81
CA LEU A 420 16.96 8.40 13.09
C LEU A 420 18.44 8.64 12.78
N VAL A 421 18.79 9.81 12.30
CA VAL A 421 20.18 10.19 12.02
C VAL A 421 21.00 10.21 13.32
N ALA A 422 20.43 10.81 14.41
CA ALA A 422 21.06 10.81 15.73
C ALA A 422 21.31 9.38 16.23
N ARG A 423 20.37 8.46 16.07
CA ARG A 423 20.51 7.03 16.45
C ARG A 423 21.69 6.38 15.74
N ALA A 424 21.86 6.64 14.43
CA ALA A 424 22.95 6.06 13.66
C ALA A 424 24.31 6.63 14.06
N LEU A 425 24.39 7.93 14.33
CA LEU A 425 25.62 8.60 14.76
C LEU A 425 26.00 8.25 16.21
N LEU A 426 25.01 8.16 17.11
CA LEU A 426 25.17 7.74 18.51
C LEU A 426 25.68 6.29 18.61
N ALA A 427 25.37 5.45 17.64
CA ALA A 427 25.79 4.05 17.58
C ALA A 427 27.31 3.87 17.48
N ASP A 428 28.10 4.93 17.29
CA ASP A 428 29.54 4.89 17.10
C ASP A 428 29.98 3.79 16.12
N ALA A 429 29.36 3.78 14.95
CA ALA A 429 29.62 2.82 13.89
C ALA A 429 30.82 3.27 13.04
N ASP A 430 31.59 2.29 12.51
CA ASP A 430 32.70 2.53 11.60
C ASP A 430 32.20 2.77 10.16
N VAL A 431 31.07 2.11 9.81
CA VAL A 431 30.37 2.28 8.54
C VAL A 431 28.96 2.79 8.79
N ILE A 432 28.61 3.91 8.19
CA ILE A 432 27.28 4.53 8.30
C ILE A 432 26.63 4.49 6.91
N VAL A 433 25.48 3.84 6.82
CA VAL A 433 24.70 3.71 5.60
C VAL A 433 23.46 4.60 5.71
N LEU A 434 23.31 5.51 4.77
CA LEU A 434 22.26 6.52 4.73
C LEU A 434 21.41 6.31 3.46
N ASP A 435 20.20 5.81 3.62
CA ASP A 435 19.22 5.67 2.53
C ASP A 435 18.27 6.88 2.60
N ASP A 436 18.47 7.85 1.73
CA ASP A 436 17.65 9.06 1.60
C ASP A 436 17.43 9.82 2.93
N PRO A 437 18.50 10.12 3.71
CA PRO A 437 18.41 10.58 5.09
C PRO A 437 17.78 11.96 5.23
N THR A 438 17.70 12.72 4.15
CA THR A 438 17.23 14.10 4.07
C THR A 438 15.79 14.21 3.57
N LYS A 439 15.18 13.09 3.23
CA LYS A 439 13.81 13.04 2.72
C LYS A 439 12.80 13.60 3.69
N GLY A 440 12.08 14.64 3.25
CA GLY A 440 11.04 15.26 4.07
C GLY A 440 11.54 16.18 5.18
N VAL A 441 12.80 16.66 5.11
CA VAL A 441 13.39 17.64 6.02
C VAL A 441 13.46 19.02 5.35
N ASP A 442 13.38 20.08 6.17
CA ASP A 442 13.54 21.45 5.69
C ASP A 442 15.00 21.77 5.33
N VAL A 443 15.19 22.82 4.51
CA VAL A 443 16.52 23.23 3.98
C VAL A 443 17.54 23.51 5.09
N GLY A 444 17.13 24.12 6.19
CA GLY A 444 18.04 24.43 7.32
C GLY A 444 18.52 23.16 8.03
N THR A 445 17.61 22.23 8.29
CA THR A 445 17.92 20.93 8.89
C THR A 445 18.79 20.07 7.95
N ARG A 446 18.55 20.13 6.65
CA ARG A 446 19.32 19.41 5.63
C ARG A 446 20.81 19.77 5.68
N ARG A 447 21.12 21.07 5.79
CA ARG A 447 22.51 21.56 5.95
C ARG A 447 23.18 21.09 7.24
N GLN A 448 22.44 21.08 8.34
CA GLN A 448 22.98 20.53 9.59
C GLN A 448 23.35 19.04 9.44
N MET A 449 22.51 18.27 8.74
CA MET A 449 22.79 16.86 8.47
C MET A 449 24.03 16.68 7.58
N TYR A 450 24.19 17.49 6.52
CA TYR A 450 25.39 17.44 5.68
C TYR A 450 26.66 17.69 6.49
N ALA A 451 26.67 18.71 7.35
CA ALA A 451 27.81 18.98 8.21
C ALA A 451 28.15 17.77 9.11
N LEU A 452 27.15 17.09 9.65
CA LEU A 452 27.34 15.88 10.47
C LEU A 452 27.88 14.70 9.66
N PHE A 453 27.48 14.54 8.40
CA PHE A 453 27.99 13.47 7.52
C PHE A 453 29.46 13.74 7.16
N HIS A 454 29.81 14.99 6.87
CA HIS A 454 31.21 15.41 6.65
C HIS A 454 32.07 15.23 7.91
N GLU A 455 31.55 15.61 9.09
CA GLU A 455 32.22 15.43 10.38
C GLU A 455 32.48 13.93 10.66
N ALA A 456 31.50 13.06 10.38
CA ALA A 456 31.65 11.62 10.55
C ALA A 456 32.72 11.04 9.60
N ALA A 457 32.75 11.45 8.35
CA ALA A 457 33.80 11.07 7.38
C ALA A 457 35.18 11.59 7.83
N ALA A 458 35.29 12.88 8.22
CA ALA A 458 36.52 13.46 8.74
C ALA A 458 37.04 12.75 10.02
N ALA A 459 36.14 12.19 10.84
CA ALA A 459 36.50 11.35 11.97
C ALA A 459 37.00 9.94 11.57
N GLY A 460 37.12 9.65 10.27
CA GLY A 460 37.66 8.42 9.73
C GLY A 460 36.62 7.32 9.51
N LYS A 461 35.31 7.61 9.61
CA LYS A 461 34.23 6.67 9.33
C LYS A 461 33.96 6.60 7.81
N LEU A 462 33.48 5.44 7.32
CA LEU A 462 32.96 5.31 5.97
C LEU A 462 31.49 5.69 5.98
N VAL A 463 31.10 6.68 5.17
CA VAL A 463 29.70 7.11 5.03
C VAL A 463 29.23 6.79 3.60
N LEU A 464 28.23 5.90 3.48
CA LEU A 464 27.55 5.59 2.23
C LEU A 464 26.23 6.36 2.19
N TRP A 465 26.09 7.26 1.24
CA TRP A 465 24.92 8.14 1.16
C TRP A 465 24.20 8.00 -0.18
N TYR A 466 23.03 7.39 -0.17
CA TYR A 466 22.08 7.42 -1.27
C TYR A 466 21.12 8.58 -1.10
N SER A 467 20.91 9.35 -2.15
CA SER A 467 19.87 10.38 -2.23
C SER A 467 19.15 10.30 -3.57
N THR A 468 17.85 10.58 -3.54
CA THR A 468 17.02 10.80 -4.74
C THR A 468 17.25 12.18 -5.35
N GLU A 469 17.90 13.10 -4.63
CA GLU A 469 18.27 14.45 -5.07
C GLU A 469 19.75 14.48 -5.45
N ASP A 470 20.09 14.42 -6.75
CA ASP A 470 21.48 14.37 -7.25
C ASP A 470 22.33 15.54 -6.76
N GLU A 471 21.72 16.71 -6.50
CA GLU A 471 22.40 17.92 -5.97
C GLU A 471 23.02 17.69 -4.59
N GLU A 472 22.43 16.84 -3.77
CA GLU A 472 22.95 16.51 -2.44
C GLU A 472 24.29 15.76 -2.50
N LEU A 473 24.48 14.98 -3.56
CA LEU A 473 25.65 14.13 -3.75
C LEU A 473 26.86 14.90 -4.30
N GLU A 474 26.70 16.15 -4.74
CA GLU A 474 27.80 16.99 -5.21
C GLU A 474 28.86 17.25 -4.13
N SER A 475 28.45 17.16 -2.84
CA SER A 475 29.35 17.34 -1.69
C SER A 475 30.14 16.08 -1.32
N CYS A 476 29.87 14.93 -1.94
CA CYS A 476 30.54 13.68 -1.67
C CYS A 476 31.97 13.65 -2.23
N SER A 477 32.87 12.92 -1.56
CA SER A 477 34.24 12.72 -2.03
C SER A 477 34.32 11.85 -3.31
N ARG A 478 33.31 11.00 -3.51
CA ARG A 478 33.19 10.08 -4.65
C ARG A 478 31.71 9.71 -4.84
N VAL A 479 31.26 9.64 -6.08
CA VAL A 479 29.87 9.25 -6.40
C VAL A 479 29.87 8.03 -7.33
N LEU A 480 29.16 6.98 -6.93
CA LEU A 480 28.95 5.75 -7.67
C LEU A 480 27.61 5.84 -8.40
N VAL A 481 27.64 5.87 -9.73
CA VAL A 481 26.41 5.94 -10.53
C VAL A 481 25.99 4.54 -10.92
N PHE A 482 24.81 4.12 -10.41
CA PHE A 482 24.21 2.81 -10.64
C PHE A 482 23.27 2.82 -11.84
N ARG A 483 23.32 1.72 -12.60
CA ARG A 483 22.37 1.46 -13.67
C ARG A 483 22.26 -0.05 -13.93
N TYR A 484 21.02 -0.56 -13.94
CA TYR A 484 20.73 -1.99 -14.15
C TYR A 484 21.56 -2.94 -13.26
N GLY A 485 21.70 -2.58 -12.00
CA GLY A 485 22.46 -3.38 -11.02
C GLY A 485 23.97 -3.34 -11.16
N ARG A 486 24.52 -2.42 -11.98
CA ARG A 486 25.98 -2.22 -12.16
C ARG A 486 26.37 -0.78 -11.88
N ILE A 487 27.60 -0.58 -11.47
CA ILE A 487 28.21 0.76 -11.42
C ILE A 487 28.68 1.08 -12.84
N VAL A 488 28.04 2.07 -13.47
CA VAL A 488 28.36 2.48 -14.85
C VAL A 488 29.41 3.58 -14.89
N LYS A 489 29.52 4.37 -13.81
CA LYS A 489 30.52 5.43 -13.70
C LYS A 489 30.83 5.72 -12.25
N GLU A 490 32.09 6.02 -11.98
CA GLU A 490 32.55 6.60 -10.74
C GLU A 490 32.99 8.03 -11.01
N LEU A 491 32.49 8.98 -10.24
CA LEU A 491 32.81 10.40 -10.34
C LEU A 491 33.61 10.80 -9.10
N ALA A 492 34.76 11.39 -9.25
CA ALA A 492 35.54 11.98 -8.16
C ALA A 492 34.84 13.26 -7.65
N GLY A 493 35.03 13.64 -6.39
CA GLY A 493 34.29 14.72 -5.72
C GLY A 493 34.22 16.04 -6.51
N GLY A 494 35.27 16.51 -7.13
CA GLY A 494 35.25 17.73 -7.99
C GLY A 494 34.53 17.56 -9.34
N GLU A 495 34.23 16.33 -9.76
CA GLU A 495 33.56 16.02 -11.02
C GLU A 495 32.09 15.67 -10.85
N ALA A 496 31.62 15.45 -9.63
CA ALA A 496 30.28 15.01 -9.31
C ALA A 496 29.27 16.16 -9.36
N SER A 497 29.10 16.79 -10.53
CA SER A 497 27.99 17.74 -10.73
C SER A 497 26.69 17.00 -11.04
N LYS A 498 25.55 17.59 -10.65
CA LYS A 498 24.19 17.11 -10.99
C LYS A 498 24.08 16.71 -12.46
N GLN A 499 24.58 17.55 -13.37
CA GLN A 499 24.53 17.32 -14.81
C GLN A 499 25.29 16.04 -15.21
N ARG A 500 26.50 15.82 -14.66
CA ARG A 500 27.30 14.62 -14.96
C ARG A 500 26.72 13.36 -14.34
N ILE A 501 26.10 13.45 -13.17
CA ILE A 501 25.36 12.33 -12.54
C ILE A 501 24.20 11.93 -13.43
N ILE A 502 23.40 12.89 -13.89
CA ILE A 502 22.26 12.66 -14.80
C ILE A 502 22.75 12.07 -16.13
N GLU A 503 23.76 12.65 -16.79
CA GLU A 503 24.32 12.15 -18.04
C GLU A 503 24.78 10.69 -17.90
N ALA A 504 25.48 10.36 -16.82
CA ALA A 504 25.93 9.00 -16.56
C ALA A 504 24.77 8.03 -16.31
N SER A 505 23.70 8.49 -15.64
CA SER A 505 22.52 7.69 -15.38
C SER A 505 21.73 7.35 -16.66
N PHE A 506 21.79 8.18 -17.69
CA PHE A 506 21.07 8.01 -18.96
C PHE A 506 21.95 7.52 -20.14
N ALA A 507 23.27 7.53 -20.05
CA ALA A 507 24.18 7.15 -21.12
C ALA A 507 23.91 5.72 -21.65
N GLY A 508 23.49 5.56 -22.91
CA GLY A 508 23.30 4.24 -23.57
C GLY A 508 21.86 3.72 -23.67
N GLU A 509 20.87 4.58 -23.78
CA GLU A 509 19.44 4.24 -23.78
C GLU A 509 18.95 3.40 -24.99
N GLU A 510 19.67 3.34 -26.11
CA GLU A 510 19.12 2.77 -27.37
C GLU A 510 19.11 1.24 -27.48
N LEU A 511 19.83 0.49 -26.66
CA LEU A 511 20.03 -0.96 -26.87
C LEU A 511 19.23 -1.93 -25.99
N LEU A 512 18.53 -1.50 -24.95
CA LEU A 512 17.98 -2.39 -23.92
C LEU A 512 16.45 -2.40 -23.72
N VAL A 513 15.69 -1.54 -24.38
CA VAL A 513 14.22 -1.55 -24.34
C VAL A 513 13.61 -2.89 -24.83
N ARG A 514 14.40 -3.69 -25.56
CA ARG A 514 13.96 -4.96 -26.17
C ARG A 514 14.10 -6.20 -25.28
N GLN A 515 14.88 -6.16 -24.20
CA GLN A 515 15.12 -7.36 -23.35
C GLN A 515 14.23 -7.45 -22.11
N GLU A 516 13.76 -6.34 -21.52
CA GLU A 516 12.90 -6.37 -20.33
C GLU A 516 11.47 -6.86 -20.58
N ALA A 517 10.96 -6.75 -21.80
CA ALA A 517 9.62 -7.24 -22.16
C ALA A 517 9.47 -8.77 -22.14
N VAL A 518 10.59 -9.50 -22.12
CA VAL A 518 10.58 -10.99 -22.23
C VAL A 518 10.67 -11.69 -20.87
N ALA A 519 11.25 -11.06 -19.85
CA ALA A 519 11.64 -11.75 -18.61
C ALA A 519 10.53 -11.88 -17.53
N ARG A 520 9.42 -11.14 -17.59
CA ARG A 520 8.39 -11.14 -16.51
C ARG A 520 6.97 -11.51 -16.93
N ARG A 521 6.79 -12.46 -17.83
CA ARG A 521 5.52 -13.22 -17.93
C ARG A 521 5.49 -14.28 -16.83
N ARG A 522 5.35 -13.90 -15.55
CA ARG A 522 4.84 -14.84 -14.53
C ARG A 522 3.44 -15.25 -14.98
N ARG A 523 3.31 -16.48 -15.48
CA ARG A 523 2.06 -17.06 -15.90
C ARG A 523 1.16 -17.23 -14.68
N PRO A 524 0.02 -16.50 -14.56
CA PRO A 524 -0.88 -16.64 -13.40
C PRO A 524 -1.47 -18.06 -13.27
N GLN A 525 -1.32 -18.88 -14.28
CA GLN A 525 -1.77 -20.28 -14.30
C GLN A 525 -0.94 -21.22 -13.39
N LEU A 526 0.31 -20.87 -13.04
CA LEU A 526 1.11 -21.74 -12.15
C LEU A 526 0.63 -21.72 -10.68
N ALA A 527 -0.07 -20.70 -10.24
CA ALA A 527 -0.52 -20.60 -8.84
C ALA A 527 -1.56 -21.68 -8.46
N LEU A 528 -2.38 -22.12 -9.42
CA LEU A 528 -3.37 -23.19 -9.21
C LEU A 528 -2.77 -24.60 -9.43
N LEU A 529 -1.69 -24.72 -10.20
CA LEU A 529 -1.11 -26.02 -10.54
C LEU A 529 -0.56 -26.75 -9.32
N VAL A 530 0.06 -26.06 -8.38
CA VAL A 530 0.64 -26.67 -7.17
C VAL A 530 -0.45 -27.24 -6.25
N PRO A 531 -1.52 -26.48 -5.88
CA PRO A 531 -2.64 -27.03 -5.12
C PRO A 531 -3.33 -28.19 -5.84
N LEU A 532 -3.52 -28.07 -7.15
CA LEU A 532 -4.15 -29.13 -7.96
C LEU A 532 -3.30 -30.39 -8.01
N ALA A 533 -2.00 -30.26 -8.18
CA ALA A 533 -1.08 -31.40 -8.17
C ALA A 533 -1.07 -32.10 -6.80
N ALA A 534 -1.11 -31.33 -5.70
CA ALA A 534 -1.21 -31.89 -4.35
C ALA A 534 -2.52 -32.66 -4.15
N MET A 535 -3.65 -32.10 -4.58
CA MET A 535 -4.95 -32.76 -4.55
C MET A 535 -4.94 -34.08 -5.34
N LEU A 536 -4.43 -34.05 -6.58
CA LEU A 536 -4.35 -35.22 -7.43
C LEU A 536 -3.42 -36.31 -6.87
N ALA A 537 -2.32 -35.92 -6.22
CA ALA A 537 -1.43 -36.85 -5.55
C ALA A 537 -2.12 -37.57 -4.38
N VAL A 538 -2.80 -36.81 -3.49
CA VAL A 538 -3.55 -37.41 -2.37
C VAL A 538 -4.68 -38.30 -2.89
N PHE A 539 -5.40 -37.87 -3.93
CA PHE A 539 -6.45 -38.67 -4.56
C PHE A 539 -5.90 -39.99 -5.17
N ALA A 540 -4.77 -39.92 -5.87
CA ALA A 540 -4.14 -41.12 -6.47
C ALA A 540 -3.70 -42.11 -5.38
N ILE A 541 -3.13 -41.65 -4.26
CA ILE A 541 -2.77 -42.51 -3.12
C ILE A 541 -4.04 -43.15 -2.51
N SER A 542 -5.11 -42.35 -2.33
CA SER A 542 -6.38 -42.83 -1.79
C SER A 542 -7.02 -43.89 -2.71
N ALA A 543 -6.99 -43.69 -4.04
CA ALA A 543 -7.48 -44.66 -5.03
C ALA A 543 -6.66 -45.93 -5.08
N ALA A 544 -5.34 -45.86 -4.88
CA ALA A 544 -4.47 -47.04 -4.81
C ALA A 544 -4.75 -47.90 -3.56
N LEU A 545 -5.08 -47.27 -2.42
CA LEU A 545 -5.44 -47.97 -1.16
C LEU A 545 -6.87 -48.51 -1.18
N GLN A 546 -7.79 -47.76 -1.80
CA GLN A 546 -9.21 -48.09 -1.87
C GLN A 546 -9.76 -47.87 -3.29
N PRO A 547 -9.70 -48.85 -4.19
CA PRO A 547 -10.12 -48.75 -5.59
C PRO A 547 -11.58 -48.29 -5.76
N GLY A 548 -12.46 -48.55 -4.79
CA GLY A 548 -13.85 -48.11 -4.78
C GLY A 548 -14.05 -46.61 -4.86
N VAL A 549 -13.03 -45.83 -4.50
CA VAL A 549 -13.00 -44.34 -4.61
C VAL A 549 -13.17 -43.90 -6.09
N LEU A 550 -12.71 -44.68 -7.05
CA LEU A 550 -12.84 -44.38 -8.49
C LEU A 550 -14.26 -44.59 -9.05
N SER A 551 -15.16 -45.23 -8.30
CA SER A 551 -16.56 -45.35 -8.69
C SER A 551 -17.29 -44.00 -8.61
N GLY A 552 -18.37 -43.81 -9.42
CA GLY A 552 -19.22 -42.62 -9.34
C GLY A 552 -19.76 -42.40 -7.93
N PHE A 553 -20.17 -43.44 -7.23
CA PHE A 553 -20.59 -43.38 -5.83
C PHE A 553 -19.45 -43.03 -4.89
N GLY A 554 -18.24 -43.55 -5.08
CA GLY A 554 -17.07 -43.22 -4.23
C GLY A 554 -16.66 -41.75 -4.36
N ILE A 555 -16.68 -41.23 -5.60
CA ILE A 555 -16.41 -39.80 -5.87
C ILE A 555 -17.49 -38.93 -5.21
N ASP A 556 -18.76 -39.31 -5.34
CA ASP A 556 -19.87 -38.55 -4.74
C ASP A 556 -19.77 -38.50 -3.21
N LEU A 557 -19.51 -39.65 -2.58
CA LEU A 557 -19.34 -39.74 -1.13
C LEU A 557 -18.19 -38.86 -0.61
N LEU A 558 -17.05 -38.86 -1.29
CA LEU A 558 -15.91 -38.03 -0.94
C LEU A 558 -16.20 -36.52 -1.11
N LEU A 559 -16.85 -36.15 -2.20
CA LEU A 559 -17.18 -34.74 -2.45
C LEU A 559 -18.34 -34.26 -1.59
N ALA A 560 -19.35 -35.07 -1.34
CA ALA A 560 -20.45 -34.74 -0.42
C ALA A 560 -19.94 -34.47 0.99
N SER A 561 -19.04 -35.32 1.50
CA SER A 561 -18.37 -35.10 2.79
C SER A 561 -17.47 -33.86 2.82
N SER A 562 -16.95 -33.42 1.67
CA SER A 562 -16.11 -32.22 1.52
C SER A 562 -16.94 -30.91 1.41
N LEU A 563 -18.23 -31.00 1.06
CA LEU A 563 -19.08 -29.87 0.73
C LEU A 563 -19.18 -28.82 1.87
N PRO A 564 -19.34 -29.18 3.14
CA PRO A 564 -19.35 -28.23 4.24
C PRO A 564 -18.04 -27.44 4.36
N LEU A 565 -16.90 -28.13 4.18
CA LEU A 565 -15.58 -27.50 4.21
C LEU A 565 -15.34 -26.58 3.00
N ILE A 566 -15.83 -26.97 1.82
CA ILE A 566 -15.80 -26.13 0.61
C ILE A 566 -16.59 -24.84 0.82
N CYS A 567 -17.81 -24.93 1.33
CA CYS A 567 -18.67 -23.78 1.59
C CYS A 567 -18.04 -22.84 2.61
N SER A 568 -17.54 -23.39 3.72
CA SER A 568 -16.88 -22.60 4.75
C SER A 568 -15.57 -21.99 4.27
N ALA A 569 -14.80 -22.69 3.42
CA ALA A 569 -13.60 -22.13 2.81
C ALA A 569 -13.92 -20.99 1.83
N LEU A 570 -15.00 -21.09 1.06
CA LEU A 570 -15.45 -19.97 0.21
C LEU A 570 -15.92 -18.78 1.05
N SER A 571 -16.63 -19.00 2.16
CA SER A 571 -16.98 -17.97 3.14
C SER A 571 -15.73 -17.26 3.65
N GLN A 572 -14.79 -18.02 4.19
CA GLN A 572 -13.52 -17.51 4.73
C GLN A 572 -12.69 -16.76 3.69
N MET A 573 -12.68 -17.23 2.44
CA MET A 573 -11.96 -16.59 1.33
C MET A 573 -12.43 -15.14 1.11
N PHE A 574 -13.72 -14.86 1.22
CA PHE A 574 -14.23 -13.49 1.06
C PHE A 574 -13.78 -12.59 2.21
N VAL A 575 -13.78 -13.09 3.44
CA VAL A 575 -13.31 -12.35 4.62
C VAL A 575 -11.79 -12.11 4.54
N VAL A 576 -11.02 -13.13 4.15
CA VAL A 576 -9.58 -13.02 3.89
C VAL A 576 -9.30 -12.01 2.78
N GLY A 577 -10.18 -11.91 1.78
CA GLY A 577 -10.10 -10.89 0.73
C GLY A 577 -10.07 -9.46 1.23
N LEU A 578 -10.59 -9.18 2.45
CA LEU A 578 -10.55 -7.90 3.18
C LEU A 578 -9.35 -7.77 4.13
N SER A 579 -8.37 -8.66 4.11
CA SER A 579 -7.27 -8.73 5.10
C SER A 579 -7.77 -9.04 6.53
N GLN A 580 -8.87 -9.78 6.64
CA GLN A 580 -9.50 -10.16 7.92
C GLN A 580 -9.59 -11.69 8.03
N ILE A 581 -9.71 -12.19 9.24
CA ILE A 581 -9.91 -13.63 9.52
C ILE A 581 -11.17 -13.77 10.38
N ASP A 582 -12.03 -14.69 9.98
CA ASP A 582 -13.24 -15.04 10.73
C ASP A 582 -13.02 -16.32 11.52
N LEU A 583 -13.10 -16.21 12.83
CA LEU A 583 -13.05 -17.35 13.77
C LEU A 583 -14.44 -17.84 14.22
N GLY A 584 -15.50 -17.26 13.69
CA GLY A 584 -16.87 -17.60 14.04
C GLY A 584 -17.59 -18.49 13.03
N VAL A 585 -16.98 -18.74 11.85
CA VAL A 585 -17.63 -19.42 10.73
C VAL A 585 -18.16 -20.83 11.07
N GLY A 586 -17.37 -21.64 11.80
CA GLY A 586 -17.79 -22.97 12.23
C GLY A 586 -18.98 -22.91 13.17
N ALA A 587 -18.94 -22.07 14.20
CA ALA A 587 -20.04 -21.87 15.13
C ALA A 587 -21.32 -21.37 14.44
N TYR A 588 -21.19 -20.49 13.45
CA TYR A 588 -22.31 -20.03 12.64
C TYR A 588 -22.95 -21.15 11.83
N MET A 589 -22.14 -22.01 11.19
CA MET A 589 -22.64 -23.20 10.49
C MET A 589 -23.40 -24.14 11.42
N GLY A 590 -22.93 -24.29 12.68
CA GLY A 590 -23.63 -25.06 13.72
C GLY A 590 -24.99 -24.46 14.06
N LEU A 591 -25.06 -23.13 14.24
CA LEU A 591 -26.35 -22.45 14.49
C LEU A 591 -27.30 -22.65 13.29
N VAL A 592 -26.81 -22.52 12.06
CA VAL A 592 -27.63 -22.77 10.86
C VAL A 592 -28.15 -24.21 10.84
N SER A 593 -27.30 -25.18 11.18
CA SER A 593 -27.71 -26.59 11.28
C SER A 593 -28.84 -26.78 12.29
N VAL A 594 -28.70 -26.17 13.49
CA VAL A 594 -29.78 -26.21 14.52
C VAL A 594 -31.04 -25.53 14.02
N LEU A 595 -30.93 -24.34 13.41
CA LEU A 595 -32.11 -23.64 12.86
C LEU A 595 -32.83 -24.44 11.78
N CYS A 596 -32.07 -25.20 10.97
CA CYS A 596 -32.64 -26.06 9.92
C CYS A 596 -33.37 -27.26 10.52
N ALA A 597 -32.80 -27.92 11.54
CA ALA A 597 -33.35 -29.13 12.14
C ALA A 597 -34.44 -28.88 13.19
N THR A 598 -34.66 -27.61 13.59
CA THR A 598 -35.69 -27.19 14.56
C THR A 598 -36.65 -26.22 13.90
N ALA A 599 -36.38 -24.92 13.96
CA ALA A 599 -37.30 -23.87 13.53
C ALA A 599 -37.72 -23.99 12.05
N LEU A 600 -36.85 -24.43 11.16
CA LEU A 600 -37.20 -24.57 9.74
C LEU A 600 -38.01 -25.83 9.45
N HIS A 601 -37.81 -26.89 10.24
CA HIS A 601 -38.60 -28.11 10.19
C HIS A 601 -40.02 -27.89 10.73
N ASP A 602 -40.14 -27.40 11.98
CA ASP A 602 -41.44 -27.26 12.68
C ASP A 602 -42.26 -26.08 12.15
N HIS A 603 -41.63 -24.96 11.85
CA HIS A 603 -42.24 -23.70 11.43
C HIS A 603 -41.44 -23.05 10.28
N PRO A 604 -41.61 -23.45 9.01
CA PRO A 604 -40.74 -23.02 7.89
C PRO A 604 -40.61 -21.50 7.74
N LEU A 605 -41.68 -20.75 8.00
CA LEU A 605 -41.62 -19.28 7.91
C LEU A 605 -40.71 -18.67 8.99
N VAL A 606 -40.85 -19.18 10.25
CA VAL A 606 -40.00 -18.74 11.37
C VAL A 606 -38.55 -19.10 11.13
N GLY A 607 -38.28 -20.31 10.63
CA GLY A 607 -36.96 -20.78 10.27
C GLY A 607 -36.30 -19.90 9.19
N LEU A 608 -37.03 -19.57 8.11
CA LEU A 608 -36.55 -18.66 7.06
C LEU A 608 -36.24 -17.25 7.60
N LEU A 609 -37.11 -16.71 8.47
CA LEU A 609 -36.88 -15.41 9.10
C LEU A 609 -35.64 -15.44 10.01
N ALA A 610 -35.47 -16.52 10.80
CA ALA A 610 -34.29 -16.69 11.66
C ALA A 610 -32.98 -16.81 10.84
N LEU A 611 -32.99 -17.54 9.72
CA LEU A 611 -31.88 -17.61 8.81
C LEU A 611 -31.59 -16.23 8.21
N ALA A 612 -32.60 -15.48 7.77
CA ALA A 612 -32.40 -14.12 7.24
C ALA A 612 -31.86 -13.16 8.33
N ALA A 613 -32.35 -13.25 9.56
CA ALA A 613 -31.85 -12.48 10.69
C ALA A 613 -30.38 -12.81 10.99
N SER A 614 -29.99 -14.09 10.89
CA SER A 614 -28.60 -14.51 11.10
C SER A 614 -27.64 -13.90 10.07
N VAL A 615 -28.04 -13.78 8.79
CA VAL A 615 -27.29 -13.10 7.74
C VAL A 615 -27.13 -11.61 8.06
N LEU A 616 -28.21 -10.95 8.51
CA LEU A 616 -28.16 -9.53 8.90
C LEU A 616 -27.28 -9.31 10.12
N ALA A 617 -27.30 -10.21 11.10
CA ALA A 617 -26.41 -10.15 12.27
C ALA A 617 -24.94 -10.32 11.86
N TYR A 618 -24.66 -11.21 10.91
CA TYR A 618 -23.32 -11.41 10.37
C TYR A 618 -22.82 -10.17 9.61
N ALA A 619 -23.68 -9.52 8.81
CA ALA A 619 -23.39 -8.25 8.16
C ALA A 619 -23.16 -7.12 9.20
N GLY A 620 -23.95 -7.09 10.27
CA GLY A 620 -23.80 -6.17 11.40
C GLY A 620 -22.45 -6.35 12.13
N MET A 621 -21.99 -7.59 12.29
CA MET A 621 -20.67 -7.91 12.83
C MET A 621 -19.56 -7.28 11.98
N GLY A 622 -19.63 -7.41 10.65
CA GLY A 622 -18.69 -6.77 9.72
C GLY A 622 -18.69 -5.23 9.83
N ALA A 623 -19.87 -4.62 9.97
CA ALA A 623 -19.99 -3.18 10.18
C ALA A 623 -19.38 -2.74 11.53
N LEU A 624 -19.59 -3.50 12.60
CA LEU A 624 -19.07 -3.23 13.94
C LEU A 624 -17.54 -3.20 13.97
N ILE A 625 -16.87 -4.13 13.27
CA ILE A 625 -15.41 -4.21 13.14
C ILE A 625 -14.84 -2.87 12.68
N LEU A 626 -15.43 -2.26 11.64
CA LEU A 626 -14.94 -0.99 11.10
C LEU A 626 -15.37 0.23 11.91
N VAL A 627 -16.64 0.30 12.32
CA VAL A 627 -17.17 1.47 13.04
C VAL A 627 -16.45 1.67 14.37
N ARG A 628 -16.08 0.58 15.04
CA ARG A 628 -15.35 0.61 16.32
C ARG A 628 -13.86 0.36 16.20
N SER A 629 -13.36 0.12 15.00
CA SER A 629 -11.93 -0.20 14.74
C SER A 629 -11.42 -1.35 15.63
N ILE A 630 -12.27 -2.37 15.86
CA ILE A 630 -11.93 -3.56 16.64
C ILE A 630 -11.35 -4.61 15.69
N PRO A 631 -10.26 -5.31 16.05
CA PRO A 631 -9.73 -6.40 15.22
C PRO A 631 -10.79 -7.47 14.92
N ALA A 632 -10.91 -7.88 13.65
CA ALA A 632 -11.93 -8.84 13.19
C ALA A 632 -11.89 -10.14 13.98
N VAL A 633 -10.68 -10.65 14.27
CA VAL A 633 -10.48 -11.89 15.07
C VAL A 633 -11.17 -11.83 16.42
N ILE A 634 -11.15 -10.68 17.12
CA ILE A 634 -11.77 -10.51 18.44
C ILE A 634 -13.30 -10.52 18.32
N VAL A 635 -13.83 -9.79 17.34
CA VAL A 635 -15.29 -9.69 17.14
C VAL A 635 -15.85 -11.04 16.70
N THR A 636 -15.23 -11.71 15.73
CA THR A 636 -15.70 -13.00 15.21
C THR A 636 -15.59 -14.12 16.23
N MET A 637 -14.50 -14.11 17.05
CA MET A 637 -14.36 -15.04 18.17
C MET A 637 -15.44 -14.80 19.24
N GLY A 638 -15.70 -13.54 19.60
CA GLY A 638 -16.80 -13.21 20.53
C GLY A 638 -18.16 -13.67 20.01
N MET A 639 -18.41 -13.43 18.71
CA MET A 639 -19.65 -13.87 18.06
C MET A 639 -19.76 -15.40 17.96
N SER A 640 -18.66 -16.14 17.90
CA SER A 640 -18.72 -17.61 17.93
C SER A 640 -19.37 -18.13 19.22
N PHE A 641 -19.10 -17.51 20.37
CA PHE A 641 -19.77 -17.86 21.61
C PHE A 641 -21.26 -17.50 21.60
N VAL A 642 -21.65 -16.38 20.95
CA VAL A 642 -23.05 -16.00 20.78
C VAL A 642 -23.79 -17.03 19.91
N TRP A 643 -23.18 -17.43 18.77
CA TRP A 643 -23.76 -18.46 17.89
C TRP A 643 -23.96 -19.81 18.60
N ILE A 644 -22.93 -20.25 19.35
CA ILE A 644 -23.03 -21.49 20.15
C ILE A 644 -24.09 -21.36 21.22
N GLY A 645 -24.13 -20.25 21.96
CA GLY A 645 -25.13 -20.02 23.02
C GLY A 645 -26.56 -20.02 22.48
N LEU A 646 -26.79 -19.33 21.34
CA LEU A 646 -28.09 -19.36 20.66
C LEU A 646 -28.49 -20.77 20.23
N GLY A 647 -27.56 -21.50 19.64
CA GLY A 647 -27.77 -22.89 19.20
C GLY A 647 -28.13 -23.80 20.38
N LEU A 648 -27.40 -23.71 21.50
CA LEU A 648 -27.69 -24.49 22.73
C LEU A 648 -28.99 -24.07 23.40
N THR A 649 -29.44 -22.82 23.26
CA THR A 649 -30.74 -22.36 23.77
C THR A 649 -31.91 -22.95 22.98
N LEU A 650 -31.71 -23.14 21.67
CA LEU A 650 -32.72 -23.73 20.78
C LEU A 650 -32.73 -25.26 20.88
N GLN A 651 -31.54 -25.85 21.06
CA GLN A 651 -31.36 -27.30 21.14
C GLN A 651 -30.12 -27.60 22.02
N ASP A 652 -30.37 -28.13 23.23
CA ASP A 652 -29.35 -28.39 24.26
C ASP A 652 -28.52 -29.66 24.00
N SER A 653 -29.07 -30.61 23.21
CA SER A 653 -28.47 -31.90 22.88
C SER A 653 -28.59 -32.19 21.36
N PRO A 654 -27.67 -32.99 20.78
CA PRO A 654 -27.78 -33.40 19.37
C PRO A 654 -29.17 -34.04 19.08
N GLY A 655 -29.81 -33.63 17.97
CA GLY A 655 -31.18 -34.11 17.63
C GLY A 655 -31.83 -33.24 16.56
N GLY A 656 -33.16 -33.11 16.64
CA GLY A 656 -33.97 -32.44 15.61
C GLY A 656 -34.06 -33.29 14.34
N GLU A 657 -34.82 -32.82 13.35
CA GLU A 657 -35.07 -33.54 12.10
C GLU A 657 -34.90 -32.61 10.90
N ALA A 658 -34.09 -33.01 9.91
CA ALA A 658 -33.90 -32.25 8.71
C ALA A 658 -35.17 -32.22 7.85
N PRO A 659 -35.61 -31.05 7.32
CA PRO A 659 -36.74 -31.01 6.39
C PRO A 659 -36.52 -31.88 5.18
N GLU A 660 -37.51 -32.67 4.76
CA GLU A 660 -37.40 -33.61 3.60
C GLU A 660 -36.95 -32.92 2.32
N TRP A 661 -37.46 -31.70 2.06
CA TRP A 661 -37.07 -30.93 0.88
C TRP A 661 -35.57 -30.54 0.92
N LEU A 662 -34.99 -30.32 2.11
CA LEU A 662 -33.58 -30.00 2.27
C LEU A 662 -32.74 -31.24 1.98
N VAL A 663 -33.11 -32.39 2.51
CA VAL A 663 -32.44 -33.67 2.23
C VAL A 663 -32.47 -33.96 0.74
N SER A 664 -33.67 -33.83 0.10
CA SER A 664 -33.83 -34.05 -1.35
C SER A 664 -33.05 -33.06 -2.19
N ALA A 665 -32.88 -31.81 -1.74
CA ALA A 665 -32.08 -30.81 -2.46
C ALA A 665 -30.58 -31.12 -2.49
N PHE A 666 -30.10 -31.95 -1.58
CA PHE A 666 -28.73 -32.46 -1.52
C PHE A 666 -28.63 -33.95 -1.90
N SER A 667 -29.66 -34.56 -2.52
CA SER A 667 -29.75 -35.97 -2.94
C SER A 667 -30.50 -36.12 -4.26
N LEU A 668 -30.27 -35.22 -5.22
CA LEU A 668 -30.93 -35.24 -6.53
C LEU A 668 -30.42 -36.39 -7.40
N PRO A 669 -31.26 -37.26 -7.98
CA PRO A 669 -30.81 -38.36 -8.85
C PRO A 669 -30.38 -37.81 -10.21
N LEU A 670 -29.12 -37.35 -10.30
CA LEU A 670 -28.53 -36.85 -11.54
C LEU A 670 -27.67 -37.94 -12.22
N PRO A 671 -27.51 -37.92 -13.55
CA PRO A 671 -26.61 -38.84 -14.25
C PRO A 671 -25.12 -38.61 -13.93
N VAL A 672 -24.80 -37.48 -13.33
CA VAL A 672 -23.46 -37.11 -12.84
C VAL A 672 -23.55 -36.99 -11.32
N PRO A 673 -22.50 -37.37 -10.57
CA PRO A 673 -22.50 -37.17 -9.10
C PRO A 673 -22.93 -35.77 -8.71
N GLU A 674 -23.96 -35.68 -7.90
CA GLU A 674 -24.64 -34.42 -7.55
C GLU A 674 -23.71 -33.46 -6.81
N SER A 675 -22.85 -33.98 -5.93
CA SER A 675 -21.83 -33.22 -5.21
C SER A 675 -20.88 -32.48 -6.17
N VAL A 676 -20.58 -33.06 -7.35
CA VAL A 676 -19.78 -32.39 -8.40
C VAL A 676 -20.52 -31.17 -8.95
N VAL A 677 -21.82 -31.32 -9.22
CA VAL A 677 -22.65 -30.23 -9.75
C VAL A 677 -22.73 -29.09 -8.73
N LEU A 678 -22.96 -29.39 -7.45
CA LEU A 678 -23.02 -28.41 -6.36
C LEU A 678 -21.68 -27.67 -6.20
N VAL A 679 -20.55 -28.38 -6.19
CA VAL A 679 -19.21 -27.79 -6.10
C VAL A 679 -18.95 -26.86 -7.29
N VAL A 680 -19.30 -27.26 -8.49
CA VAL A 680 -19.14 -26.43 -9.70
C VAL A 680 -20.03 -25.20 -9.63
N LEU A 681 -21.28 -25.30 -9.21
CA LEU A 681 -22.20 -24.17 -9.06
C LEU A 681 -21.69 -23.16 -8.02
N LEU A 682 -21.23 -23.63 -6.86
CA LEU A 682 -20.63 -22.78 -5.82
C LEU A 682 -19.36 -22.09 -6.32
N GLY A 683 -18.52 -22.83 -7.03
CA GLY A 683 -17.28 -22.29 -7.64
C GLY A 683 -17.57 -21.21 -8.68
N VAL A 684 -18.55 -21.46 -9.57
CA VAL A 684 -18.99 -20.51 -10.59
C VAL A 684 -19.60 -19.27 -9.93
N ALA A 685 -20.47 -19.44 -8.93
CA ALA A 685 -21.08 -18.32 -8.20
C ALA A 685 -20.00 -17.44 -7.51
N ALA A 686 -19.08 -18.05 -6.77
CA ALA A 686 -17.96 -17.34 -6.15
C ALA A 686 -17.05 -16.65 -7.17
N HIS A 687 -16.73 -17.34 -8.28
CA HIS A 687 -15.92 -16.79 -9.37
C HIS A 687 -16.61 -15.62 -10.07
N ALA A 688 -17.90 -15.75 -10.37
CA ALA A 688 -18.71 -14.68 -10.98
C ALA A 688 -18.75 -13.44 -10.09
N PHE A 689 -18.94 -13.62 -8.77
CA PHE A 689 -18.90 -12.52 -7.82
C PHE A 689 -17.51 -11.84 -7.78
N CYS A 690 -16.43 -12.62 -7.71
CA CYS A 690 -15.05 -12.06 -7.74
C CYS A 690 -14.75 -11.26 -9.01
N ARG A 691 -15.39 -11.61 -10.13
CA ARG A 691 -15.29 -10.88 -11.41
C ARG A 691 -16.28 -9.74 -11.53
N SER A 692 -17.23 -9.62 -10.64
CA SER A 692 -18.20 -8.53 -10.61
C SER A 692 -17.54 -7.19 -10.22
N ARG A 693 -18.31 -6.13 -10.30
CA ARG A 693 -17.93 -4.78 -9.85
C ARG A 693 -17.62 -4.77 -8.36
N TYR A 694 -18.50 -5.36 -7.55
CA TYR A 694 -18.34 -5.45 -6.11
C TYR A 694 -17.13 -6.29 -5.71
N GLY A 695 -16.90 -7.43 -6.37
CA GLY A 695 -15.70 -8.25 -6.16
C GLY A 695 -14.40 -7.53 -6.49
N THR A 696 -14.41 -6.61 -7.48
CA THR A 696 -13.24 -5.77 -7.79
C THR A 696 -12.98 -4.78 -6.65
N VAL A 697 -14.01 -4.10 -6.14
CA VAL A 697 -13.91 -3.16 -5.01
C VAL A 697 -13.45 -3.88 -3.73
N LEU A 698 -14.01 -5.06 -3.44
CA LEU A 698 -13.60 -5.88 -2.31
C LEU A 698 -12.09 -6.20 -2.35
N ARG A 699 -11.58 -6.64 -3.49
CA ARG A 699 -10.14 -6.90 -3.66
C ARG A 699 -9.31 -5.62 -3.51
N GLY A 700 -9.84 -4.48 -3.96
CA GLY A 700 -9.23 -3.16 -3.76
C GLY A 700 -9.12 -2.81 -2.28
N PHE A 701 -10.20 -2.97 -1.50
CA PHE A 701 -10.18 -2.75 -0.04
C PHE A 701 -9.16 -3.62 0.68
N GLY A 702 -9.04 -4.89 0.30
CA GLY A 702 -8.06 -5.80 0.90
C GLY A 702 -6.60 -5.45 0.61
N ASN A 703 -6.32 -4.62 -0.39
CA ASN A 703 -4.95 -4.20 -0.75
C ASN A 703 -4.63 -2.78 -0.30
N ASN A 704 -5.52 -1.83 -0.61
CA ASN A 704 -5.36 -0.42 -0.25
C ASN A 704 -6.73 0.20 0.11
N PRO A 705 -7.19 0.04 1.37
CA PRO A 705 -8.48 0.56 1.81
C PRO A 705 -8.57 2.08 1.67
N VAL A 706 -7.47 2.80 1.92
CA VAL A 706 -7.41 4.26 1.84
C VAL A 706 -7.65 4.75 0.41
N ALA A 707 -7.09 4.07 -0.59
CA ALA A 707 -7.30 4.43 -2.00
C ALA A 707 -8.76 4.27 -2.41
N VAL A 708 -9.41 3.18 -1.98
CA VAL A 708 -10.81 2.90 -2.31
C VAL A 708 -11.76 3.88 -1.59
N GLU A 709 -11.48 4.23 -0.34
CA GLU A 709 -12.23 5.23 0.43
C GLU A 709 -12.10 6.62 -0.20
N ARG A 710 -10.89 7.04 -0.59
CA ARG A 710 -10.64 8.31 -1.31
C ARG A 710 -11.39 8.39 -2.64
N SER A 711 -11.65 7.25 -3.28
CA SER A 711 -12.48 7.15 -4.49
C SER A 711 -14.00 7.21 -4.21
N GLY A 712 -14.42 7.46 -2.97
CA GLY A 712 -15.83 7.68 -2.57
C GLY A 712 -16.59 6.42 -2.18
N TRP A 713 -15.95 5.26 -2.06
CA TRP A 713 -16.59 4.04 -1.56
C TRP A 713 -16.69 4.05 -0.03
N SER A 714 -17.84 3.59 0.50
CA SER A 714 -18.02 3.43 1.95
C SER A 714 -17.39 2.12 2.44
N PRO A 715 -16.34 2.18 3.29
CA PRO A 715 -15.72 0.98 3.83
C PRO A 715 -16.72 0.11 4.62
N VAL A 716 -17.57 0.73 5.43
CA VAL A 716 -18.55 0.02 6.27
C VAL A 716 -19.53 -0.78 5.41
N ARG A 717 -20.07 -0.19 4.33
CA ARG A 717 -20.98 -0.91 3.42
C ARG A 717 -20.27 -2.05 2.69
N ALA A 718 -19.05 -1.85 2.23
CA ALA A 718 -18.29 -2.86 1.51
C ALA A 718 -18.01 -4.07 2.42
N VAL A 719 -17.58 -3.85 3.66
CA VAL A 719 -17.32 -4.93 4.61
C VAL A 719 -18.62 -5.62 5.03
N ALA A 720 -19.68 -4.88 5.35
CA ALA A 720 -20.98 -5.47 5.72
C ALA A 720 -21.54 -6.38 4.62
N VAL A 721 -21.49 -5.94 3.34
CA VAL A 721 -21.93 -6.75 2.19
C VAL A 721 -21.03 -7.98 2.01
N THR A 722 -19.73 -7.86 2.25
CA THR A 722 -18.82 -9.01 2.17
C THR A 722 -19.09 -10.05 3.24
N TYR A 723 -19.35 -9.61 4.49
CA TYR A 723 -19.72 -10.51 5.58
C TYR A 723 -21.09 -11.16 5.33
N ALA A 724 -22.08 -10.43 4.80
CA ALA A 724 -23.34 -11.00 4.36
C ALA A 724 -23.17 -12.08 3.30
N LEU A 725 -22.32 -11.83 2.30
CA LEU A 725 -22.01 -12.82 1.27
C LEU A 725 -21.28 -14.05 1.86
N ALA A 726 -20.32 -13.84 2.74
CA ALA A 726 -19.60 -14.90 3.42
C ALA A 726 -20.56 -15.77 4.23
N SER A 727 -21.52 -15.17 4.96
CA SER A 727 -22.53 -15.91 5.72
C SER A 727 -23.45 -16.76 4.84
N LEU A 728 -23.76 -16.32 3.61
CA LEU A 728 -24.57 -17.12 2.67
C LEU A 728 -23.85 -18.42 2.28
N PHE A 729 -22.54 -18.36 2.01
CA PHE A 729 -21.77 -19.58 1.72
C PHE A 729 -21.67 -20.48 2.96
N ALA A 730 -21.42 -19.91 4.14
CA ALA A 730 -21.39 -20.67 5.39
C ALA A 730 -22.76 -21.28 5.74
N MET A 731 -23.86 -20.57 5.43
CA MET A 731 -25.23 -21.08 5.56
C MET A 731 -25.46 -22.32 4.71
N VAL A 732 -25.06 -22.31 3.43
CA VAL A 732 -25.15 -23.51 2.57
C VAL A 732 -24.33 -24.65 3.17
N GLY A 733 -23.18 -24.38 3.77
CA GLY A 733 -22.37 -25.38 4.48
C GLY A 733 -23.08 -25.98 5.69
N GLY A 734 -23.75 -25.16 6.50
CA GLY A 734 -24.59 -25.62 7.62
C GLY A 734 -25.79 -26.47 7.15
N MET A 735 -26.47 -26.05 6.08
CA MET A 735 -27.54 -26.82 5.44
C MET A 735 -27.05 -28.17 4.92
N ALA A 736 -25.86 -28.21 4.31
CA ALA A 736 -25.25 -29.46 3.78
C ALA A 736 -24.96 -30.44 4.93
N ILE A 737 -24.50 -29.97 6.09
CA ILE A 737 -24.28 -30.81 7.27
C ILE A 737 -25.60 -31.39 7.74
N THR A 738 -26.65 -30.58 7.88
CA THR A 738 -27.98 -31.03 8.35
C THR A 738 -28.59 -32.04 7.38
N ALA A 739 -28.48 -31.80 6.05
CA ALA A 739 -28.95 -32.72 5.03
C ALA A 739 -28.23 -34.07 5.07
N ALA A 740 -26.90 -34.06 5.30
CA ALA A 740 -26.11 -35.28 5.35
C ALA A 740 -26.31 -36.11 6.64
N SER A 741 -26.55 -35.46 7.78
CA SER A 741 -26.71 -36.13 9.08
C SER A 741 -28.15 -36.44 9.42
N GLY A 742 -29.15 -35.81 8.78
CA GLY A 742 -30.56 -35.89 9.11
C GLY A 742 -30.93 -35.18 10.43
N ALA A 743 -29.94 -34.70 11.17
CA ALA A 743 -30.08 -34.09 12.49
C ALA A 743 -29.09 -32.93 12.66
N SER A 744 -29.11 -32.22 13.77
CA SER A 744 -28.16 -31.19 14.09
C SER A 744 -27.37 -31.42 15.38
N ASP A 745 -26.14 -30.92 15.38
CA ASP A 745 -25.26 -30.80 16.55
C ASP A 745 -24.40 -29.56 16.42
N ILE A 746 -24.60 -28.59 17.32
CA ILE A 746 -23.88 -27.32 17.34
C ILE A 746 -22.36 -27.47 17.52
N ASN A 747 -21.92 -28.58 18.14
CA ASN A 747 -20.54 -28.84 18.43
C ASN A 747 -19.78 -29.51 17.26
N SER A 748 -20.46 -30.18 16.36
CA SER A 748 -19.87 -30.94 15.24
C SER A 748 -19.11 -30.04 14.26
N THR A 749 -19.43 -28.76 14.21
CA THR A 749 -18.89 -27.78 13.25
C THR A 749 -17.67 -26.99 13.74
N LYS A 750 -17.27 -27.13 15.00
CA LYS A 750 -16.17 -26.34 15.60
C LYS A 750 -14.83 -26.49 14.88
N SER A 751 -14.53 -27.70 14.40
CA SER A 751 -13.29 -28.00 13.69
C SER A 751 -13.14 -27.27 12.37
N TYR A 752 -14.25 -26.90 11.71
CA TYR A 752 -14.23 -26.22 10.42
C TYR A 752 -13.57 -24.83 10.49
N THR A 753 -13.62 -24.13 11.62
CA THR A 753 -13.05 -22.79 11.78
C THR A 753 -11.57 -22.71 11.40
N LEU A 754 -10.74 -23.64 11.89
CA LEU A 754 -9.31 -23.64 11.56
C LEU A 754 -9.03 -24.26 10.20
N LEU A 755 -9.80 -25.29 9.83
CA LEU A 755 -9.63 -25.97 8.53
C LEU A 755 -9.94 -25.04 7.36
N THR A 756 -10.88 -24.09 7.51
CA THR A 756 -11.22 -23.14 6.45
C THR A 756 -10.04 -22.22 6.12
N VAL A 757 -9.35 -21.71 7.16
CA VAL A 757 -8.15 -20.87 6.97
C VAL A 757 -7.06 -21.65 6.24
N ALA A 758 -6.83 -22.91 6.66
CA ALA A 758 -5.86 -23.80 6.01
C ALA A 758 -6.22 -24.04 4.54
N GLY A 759 -7.49 -24.36 4.23
CA GLY A 759 -7.96 -24.59 2.88
C GLY A 759 -7.82 -23.38 1.95
N VAL A 760 -8.14 -22.19 2.46
CA VAL A 760 -8.02 -20.93 1.72
C VAL A 760 -6.54 -20.59 1.40
N VAL A 761 -5.67 -20.75 2.38
CA VAL A 761 -4.23 -20.51 2.23
C VAL A 761 -3.61 -21.53 1.27
N MET A 762 -3.91 -22.82 1.45
CA MET A 762 -3.47 -23.90 0.57
C MET A 762 -3.93 -23.67 -0.88
N GLY A 763 -5.14 -23.13 -1.06
CA GLY A 763 -5.71 -22.76 -2.35
C GLY A 763 -5.08 -21.56 -3.05
N GLY A 764 -4.11 -20.86 -2.44
CA GLY A 764 -3.38 -19.78 -3.08
C GLY A 764 -3.92 -18.37 -2.79
N SER A 765 -4.90 -18.21 -1.92
CA SER A 765 -5.32 -16.90 -1.42
C SER A 765 -4.31 -16.33 -0.41
N GLU A 766 -4.13 -15.01 -0.38
CA GLU A 766 -3.17 -14.35 0.51
C GLU A 766 -3.87 -13.84 1.78
N LEU A 767 -3.31 -14.16 2.96
CA LEU A 767 -3.85 -13.68 4.26
C LEU A 767 -3.78 -12.16 4.43
N LEU A 768 -2.88 -11.49 3.71
CA LEU A 768 -2.77 -10.03 3.68
C LEU A 768 -3.87 -9.36 2.83
N GLY A 769 -4.78 -10.17 2.27
CA GLY A 769 -5.93 -9.68 1.52
C GLY A 769 -5.65 -9.30 0.06
N GLY A 770 -6.70 -8.91 -0.63
CA GLY A 770 -6.64 -8.42 -2.02
C GLY A 770 -6.45 -9.51 -3.09
N VAL A 771 -5.84 -10.65 -2.78
CA VAL A 771 -5.65 -11.79 -3.70
C VAL A 771 -6.46 -12.97 -3.21
N ILE A 772 -7.51 -13.30 -3.94
CA ILE A 772 -8.43 -14.41 -3.63
C ILE A 772 -8.58 -15.34 -4.84
N SER A 773 -8.71 -16.64 -4.58
CA SER A 773 -8.84 -17.69 -5.61
C SER A 773 -9.98 -18.64 -5.27
N PRO A 774 -11.19 -18.46 -5.82
CA PRO A 774 -12.32 -19.35 -5.53
C PRO A 774 -12.03 -20.81 -5.84
N TRP A 775 -11.55 -21.10 -7.05
CA TRP A 775 -11.20 -22.46 -7.44
C TRP A 775 -10.05 -23.04 -6.63
N GLY A 776 -9.07 -22.18 -6.27
CA GLY A 776 -8.00 -22.60 -5.37
C GLY A 776 -8.52 -22.98 -3.98
N SER A 777 -9.40 -22.17 -3.38
CA SER A 777 -10.00 -22.48 -2.07
C SER A 777 -10.81 -23.77 -2.09
N ILE A 778 -11.53 -24.05 -3.17
CA ILE A 778 -12.23 -25.33 -3.38
C ILE A 778 -11.23 -26.50 -3.42
N VAL A 779 -10.18 -26.40 -4.24
CA VAL A 779 -9.14 -27.42 -4.35
C VAL A 779 -8.45 -27.64 -2.99
N GLY A 780 -8.14 -26.57 -2.26
CA GLY A 780 -7.56 -26.67 -0.91
C GLY A 780 -8.47 -27.38 0.09
N ALA A 781 -9.76 -27.06 0.09
CA ALA A 781 -10.77 -27.71 0.94
C ALA A 781 -10.91 -29.21 0.60
N ILE A 782 -11.01 -29.56 -0.68
CA ILE A 782 -11.05 -30.96 -1.15
C ILE A 782 -9.79 -31.71 -0.73
N THR A 783 -8.61 -31.10 -0.86
CA THR A 783 -7.35 -31.74 -0.46
C THR A 783 -7.33 -32.07 1.04
N LEU A 784 -7.80 -31.16 1.90
CA LEU A 784 -7.89 -31.40 3.35
C LEU A 784 -8.90 -32.51 3.69
N SER A 785 -10.05 -32.55 2.99
CA SER A 785 -11.04 -33.63 3.18
C SER A 785 -10.49 -34.97 2.71
N LEU A 786 -9.85 -35.02 1.55
CA LEU A 786 -9.19 -36.24 1.03
C LEU A 786 -8.10 -36.76 1.96
N LEU A 787 -7.35 -35.84 2.60
CA LEU A 787 -6.34 -36.22 3.57
C LEU A 787 -6.97 -36.86 4.81
N SER A 788 -8.10 -36.33 5.28
CA SER A 788 -8.83 -36.92 6.41
C SER A 788 -9.36 -38.31 6.04
N ALA A 789 -9.88 -38.50 4.81
CA ALA A 789 -10.31 -39.81 4.31
C ALA A 789 -9.13 -40.76 4.17
N LEU A 790 -7.96 -40.30 3.67
CA LEU A 790 -6.75 -41.10 3.52
C LEU A 790 -6.25 -41.67 4.87
N ILE A 791 -6.27 -40.85 5.93
CA ILE A 791 -5.91 -41.30 7.29
C ILE A 791 -6.85 -42.40 7.77
N GLY A 792 -8.16 -42.29 7.48
CA GLY A 792 -9.15 -43.35 7.73
C GLY A 792 -8.86 -44.63 6.94
N PHE A 793 -8.50 -44.52 5.66
CA PHE A 793 -8.12 -45.68 4.84
C PHE A 793 -6.84 -46.39 5.35
N LEU A 794 -5.94 -45.63 5.94
CA LEU A 794 -4.72 -46.16 6.61
C LEU A 794 -5.03 -46.79 7.97
N ARG A 795 -6.26 -46.74 8.46
CA ARG A 795 -6.71 -47.20 9.78
C ARG A 795 -5.95 -46.57 10.94
N LEU A 796 -5.51 -45.31 10.76
CA LEU A 796 -4.89 -44.53 11.83
C LEU A 796 -5.97 -43.88 12.69
N ASP A 797 -5.64 -43.64 13.96
CA ASP A 797 -6.54 -43.01 14.91
C ASP A 797 -6.88 -41.57 14.45
N SER A 798 -8.12 -41.15 14.66
CA SER A 798 -8.62 -39.82 14.27
C SER A 798 -7.85 -38.67 14.91
N SER A 799 -7.19 -38.88 16.04
CA SER A 799 -6.30 -37.91 16.69
C SER A 799 -5.14 -37.48 15.81
N TYR A 800 -4.64 -38.35 14.92
CA TYR A 800 -3.58 -37.99 13.97
C TYR A 800 -4.05 -37.03 12.87
N VAL A 801 -5.36 -37.01 12.55
CA VAL A 801 -5.93 -36.13 11.51
C VAL A 801 -5.58 -34.65 11.81
N THR A 802 -5.86 -34.23 13.03
CA THR A 802 -5.61 -32.82 13.45
C THR A 802 -4.10 -32.48 13.46
N ALA A 803 -3.26 -33.41 13.92
CA ALA A 803 -1.81 -33.20 13.93
C ALA A 803 -1.24 -33.10 12.50
N VAL A 804 -1.65 -33.98 11.59
CA VAL A 804 -1.21 -33.98 10.19
C VAL A 804 -1.70 -32.72 9.46
N GLN A 805 -2.93 -32.29 9.66
CA GLN A 805 -3.48 -31.06 9.09
C GLN A 805 -2.70 -29.84 9.57
N GLY A 806 -2.36 -29.77 10.88
CA GLY A 806 -1.54 -28.71 11.45
C GLY A 806 -0.11 -28.67 10.85
N LEU A 807 0.54 -29.84 10.71
CA LEU A 807 1.86 -29.94 10.08
C LEU A 807 1.86 -29.52 8.61
N ILE A 808 0.84 -29.88 7.86
CA ILE A 808 0.69 -29.47 6.45
C ILE A 808 0.50 -27.95 6.36
N LEU A 809 -0.35 -27.36 7.21
CA LEU A 809 -0.52 -25.92 7.26
C LEU A 809 0.80 -25.20 7.51
N LEU A 810 1.55 -25.66 8.54
CA LEU A 810 2.88 -25.12 8.87
C LEU A 810 3.87 -25.28 7.70
N GLY A 811 3.89 -26.45 7.06
CA GLY A 811 4.76 -26.72 5.91
C GLY A 811 4.45 -25.81 4.71
N ILE A 812 3.16 -25.55 4.41
CA ILE A 812 2.75 -24.63 3.35
C ILE A 812 3.12 -23.19 3.69
N LEU A 813 2.90 -22.75 4.93
CA LEU A 813 3.28 -21.41 5.37
C LEU A 813 4.80 -21.24 5.31
N ALA A 814 5.57 -22.22 5.78
CA ALA A 814 7.04 -22.21 5.72
C ALA A 814 7.54 -22.16 4.27
N SER A 815 6.97 -22.96 3.36
CA SER A 815 7.36 -22.96 1.94
C SER A 815 7.08 -21.61 1.25
N ARG A 816 6.06 -20.88 1.67
CA ARG A 816 5.74 -19.53 1.16
C ARG A 816 6.70 -18.49 1.71
N LEU A 817 7.12 -18.60 2.98
CA LEU A 817 8.13 -17.73 3.58
C LEU A 817 9.48 -17.91 2.90
N LEU A 818 9.89 -19.15 2.61
CA LEU A 818 11.13 -19.44 1.89
C LEU A 818 11.12 -18.83 0.47
N ARG A 819 9.98 -18.85 -0.24
CA ARG A 819 9.84 -18.19 -1.53
C ARG A 819 9.85 -16.65 -1.44
N LYS A 820 9.47 -16.04 -0.31
CA LYS A 820 9.54 -14.59 -0.10
C LYS A 820 10.95 -14.12 0.26
N VAL A 821 11.78 -15.00 0.83
CA VAL A 821 13.20 -14.69 1.13
C VAL A 821 14.05 -14.71 -0.16
N GLU A 822 13.59 -15.33 -1.23
CA GLU A 822 14.23 -15.28 -2.56
C GLU A 822 13.75 -14.08 -3.44
N VAL A 823 12.91 -13.19 -2.89
CA VAL A 823 12.42 -11.96 -3.53
C VAL A 823 12.89 -10.78 -2.67
#